data_1656b2ed63926142540d36b352b82d57
#
_entry.id   1656b2ed63926142540d36b352b82d57
#
_cell.length_a   1.000
_cell.length_b   1.000
_cell.length_c   1.000
_cell.angle_alpha   90.00
_cell.angle_beta   90.00
_cell.angle_gamma   90.00
#
_symmetry.space_group_name_H-M   'P 1'
#
loop_
_entity.id
_entity.type
_entity.pdbx_description
1 polymer ?
#
loop_
_entity_poly.entity_id
_entity_poly.type
_entity_poly.pdbx_seq_one_letter_code
_entity_poly.pdbx_strand_id
1 'polypeptide(L)'
;MRRYPFAAGRIAGTGRSIKDRFRALTTAALLVAAGVVTTVVGSSSPAAAHAVNAADFQQVELARGVAEMGEPMTLAVLPDRSVLHTSRNGTLRRTTAEGVTSVIGNVPVYTHDEEGLQGIGVDPGFATNRHIFLFYAPPLNTPGGDAPATGTDFSAWKGVNRLARFTLNADYTLNLASQVTVLEVGTDRGMCCHVGGDIDFDAAGNLYLSTGDDSNPFDSGGYTPIDERTNRNPTYDAQRSAGNTNDLRGKVLRIKVNADGSYSIPPGNLFAPGTAGTRPEIYAMGLRNPFRFNVDKATGAIYLGEYGPDAGTSSSTRGPAGMVEFNRITSAGNFGWPYCVGSNTTAEAYVDYTFPSGPSGSRFNCAAPVNNSPRNTGLGTLPAARAAWIKYDNCSFAAFGCGSESPMSAPVYRYDAANPSSVKFPAALDGHVFATEFGRRWIKTIDVNADGSAGQVSDFPWRGTQVMDAAFGPDGALYVLDYGTGWGSGDASSALYRIEYNPAGNKAPTARAAADRTSGSAPLTVNFSSAGSSDPEGGALSYSWNFGDGTTSTAANPSHTYTANGQFSATLTVTDPGGRSGAATVSISVGNTAPTVRIDGPANGTLFSFGDAVPYTITASDREDGTIDCQRVKMSYVLGHDSHGHPITTQTGCSGTLQIPVDGEHDTAANLFAVLDAEYTDLGANGQPPVTTHTQHVLQLRHRQAEHYSTQSGTALYDKAAAEGGRTVGDIQNGDWIAFQPYALGGVNRFTARVSSAGSGGTLSVRTGSPTGPVLGTVTVPVTGGWETFTDVSTALSNVPTGTVTLYLTFAGGTGTLFDVDAYTFGTSAATRTGPIVGASGKCVDVNGGGTADGTKVQLWTCNSGANQRWTVTGSTLRALDKCLDAAGTGDGALVRLWTCNGGAGQNWIAGANGSLVNAQSGKCLDANGASSADGTQLIIWSCHGGTNQRWTLP
;
A
#
# COMPACT_ATOMS: atom_id res chain seq x y z
N MET A 1 52.92 18.23 -1.83
CA MET A 1 53.99 19.05 -2.48
C MET A 1 53.62 19.32 -3.94
N ARG A 2 53.67 20.63 -4.34
CA ARG A 2 53.61 21.24 -5.67
C ARG A 2 52.27 21.06 -6.42
N ARG A 3 51.38 22.04 -6.44
CA ARG A 3 51.30 23.45 -6.96
C ARG A 3 51.37 23.55 -8.49
N TYR A 4 50.22 23.92 -9.08
CA TYR A 4 49.72 24.91 -10.04
C TYR A 4 50.72 25.45 -11.11
N PRO A 5 50.27 26.14 -12.20
CA PRO A 5 49.18 27.13 -12.24
C PRO A 5 48.36 27.26 -13.58
N PHE A 6 47.19 27.87 -13.45
CA PHE A 6 46.47 28.89 -14.24
C PHE A 6 47.03 29.38 -15.60
N ALA A 7 46.09 29.56 -16.56
CA ALA A 7 46.03 30.82 -17.32
C ALA A 7 44.59 31.09 -17.85
N ALA A 8 44.10 32.27 -17.56
CA ALA A 8 42.84 32.85 -18.02
C ALA A 8 43.09 33.67 -19.31
N GLY A 9 42.04 33.79 -20.13
CA GLY A 9 42.01 34.74 -21.26
C GLY A 9 40.57 35.15 -21.54
N ARG A 10 40.20 36.31 -21.07
CA ARG A 10 39.03 37.12 -21.52
C ARG A 10 39.36 37.76 -22.87
N ILE A 11 38.31 38.02 -23.71
CA ILE A 11 37.99 39.32 -24.26
C ILE A 11 36.55 39.31 -24.83
N ALA A 12 35.91 40.39 -24.60
CA ALA A 12 34.57 40.86 -24.75
C ALA A 12 34.20 41.32 -26.20
N GLY A 13 32.86 41.41 -26.41
CA GLY A 13 32.38 42.58 -27.08
C GLY A 13 31.28 42.43 -28.09
N THR A 14 30.10 42.96 -27.72
CA THR A 14 29.09 43.68 -28.52
C THR A 14 28.31 42.91 -29.62
N GLY A 15 27.08 42.69 -29.56
CA GLY A 15 25.88 43.49 -29.54
C GLY A 15 25.40 43.99 -30.90
N ARG A 16 24.27 43.48 -31.37
CA ARG A 16 23.10 44.19 -31.89
C ARG A 16 22.14 43.31 -32.71
N SER A 17 20.86 43.50 -32.36
CA SER A 17 19.63 43.18 -33.04
C SER A 17 19.56 43.64 -34.48
N ILE A 18 18.73 42.98 -35.34
CA ILE A 18 17.63 43.54 -36.12
C ILE A 18 16.98 42.45 -37.02
N LYS A 19 15.69 42.58 -37.07
CA LYS A 19 14.63 41.81 -37.80
C LYS A 19 14.72 41.97 -39.34
N ASP A 20 14.01 41.05 -39.95
CA ASP A 20 13.13 41.14 -41.11
C ASP A 20 13.62 40.71 -42.51
N ARG A 21 12.73 39.88 -43.04
CA ARG A 21 12.13 39.88 -44.39
C ARG A 21 12.62 38.93 -45.49
N PHE A 22 11.68 38.03 -45.79
CA PHE A 22 11.11 37.60 -47.05
C PHE A 22 11.91 37.77 -48.37
N ARG A 23 12.10 36.72 -49.16
CA ARG A 23 11.30 36.44 -50.39
C ARG A 23 11.96 35.31 -51.25
N ALA A 24 11.04 34.55 -51.89
CA ALA A 24 11.30 33.49 -52.85
C ALA A 24 11.90 33.99 -54.17
N LEU A 25 12.53 33.05 -54.90
CA LEU A 25 12.43 32.96 -56.36
C LEU A 25 12.96 31.59 -56.87
N THR A 26 12.10 31.00 -57.65
CA THR A 26 12.28 29.82 -58.52
C THR A 26 13.27 30.10 -59.66
N THR A 27 14.05 29.11 -60.06
CA THR A 27 14.29 28.78 -61.48
C THR A 27 14.85 27.38 -61.71
N ALA A 28 14.33 26.65 -62.71
CA ALA A 28 14.72 25.32 -63.16
C ALA A 28 15.81 25.42 -64.23
N ALA A 29 16.58 24.35 -64.43
CA ALA A 29 16.96 23.78 -65.69
C ALA A 29 17.92 22.54 -65.52
N LEU A 30 17.43 21.42 -65.98
CA LEU A 30 17.90 20.43 -66.94
C LEU A 30 19.31 19.79 -66.84
N LEU A 31 19.26 18.45 -66.64
CA LEU A 31 19.88 17.31 -67.26
C LEU A 31 21.40 17.32 -67.66
N VAL A 32 22.16 16.35 -67.11
CA VAL A 32 22.94 15.34 -67.88
C VAL A 32 23.11 14.07 -67.04
N ALA A 33 22.79 12.90 -67.63
CA ALA A 33 22.96 11.60 -67.03
C ALA A 33 24.42 11.12 -67.11
N ALA A 34 24.92 10.59 -66.01
CA ALA A 34 26.05 9.65 -65.98
C ALA A 34 25.82 8.66 -64.86
N GLY A 35 25.61 7.39 -65.19
CA GLY A 35 25.30 6.33 -64.22
C GLY A 35 26.54 6.00 -63.37
N VAL A 36 26.31 6.01 -62.05
CA VAL A 36 27.15 5.34 -61.06
C VAL A 36 26.21 4.49 -60.22
N VAL A 37 26.38 3.20 -60.27
CA VAL A 37 25.72 2.25 -59.37
C VAL A 37 26.35 2.44 -58.01
N THR A 38 25.65 3.17 -57.12
CA THR A 38 25.94 3.16 -55.67
C THR A 38 24.89 2.30 -54.99
N THR A 39 25.34 1.25 -54.37
CA THR A 39 24.60 0.44 -53.42
C THR A 39 24.08 1.39 -52.32
N VAL A 40 22.80 1.65 -52.31
CA VAL A 40 22.13 2.34 -51.19
C VAL A 40 22.05 1.34 -50.06
N VAL A 41 22.95 1.49 -49.10
CA VAL A 41 22.75 0.95 -47.77
C VAL A 41 21.58 1.80 -47.22
N GLY A 42 20.39 1.21 -47.16
CA GLY A 42 19.23 1.82 -46.51
C GLY A 42 19.56 2.08 -45.05
N SER A 43 19.81 3.35 -44.69
CA SER A 43 19.67 3.78 -43.30
C SER A 43 18.18 3.67 -42.99
N SER A 44 17.79 2.62 -42.22
CA SER A 44 16.51 2.59 -41.56
C SER A 44 16.42 3.84 -40.66
N SER A 45 15.56 4.78 -41.03
CA SER A 45 15.14 5.82 -40.12
C SER A 45 14.65 5.14 -38.85
N PRO A 46 15.00 5.65 -37.65
CA PRO A 46 14.37 5.13 -36.44
C PRO A 46 12.85 5.25 -36.62
N ALA A 47 12.14 4.15 -36.38
CA ALA A 47 10.69 4.13 -36.42
C ALA A 47 10.20 5.29 -35.54
N ALA A 48 9.35 6.15 -36.11
CA ALA A 48 8.72 7.21 -35.35
C ALA A 48 7.99 6.55 -34.15
N ALA A 49 8.25 7.05 -32.95
CA ALA A 49 7.58 6.59 -31.76
C ALA A 49 6.06 6.60 -32.02
N HIS A 50 5.43 5.43 -31.90
CA HIS A 50 3.99 5.29 -32.04
C HIS A 50 3.34 5.88 -30.77
N ALA A 51 3.08 7.19 -30.78
CA ALA A 51 2.29 7.80 -29.73
C ALA A 51 0.89 7.17 -29.75
N VAL A 52 0.53 6.49 -28.67
CA VAL A 52 -0.83 5.96 -28.47
C VAL A 52 -1.79 7.15 -28.41
N ASN A 53 -2.69 7.28 -29.41
CA ASN A 53 -3.71 8.33 -29.36
C ASN A 53 -4.83 7.86 -28.40
N ALA A 54 -4.93 8.52 -27.26
CA ALA A 54 -5.92 8.19 -26.23
C ALA A 54 -7.37 8.23 -26.74
N ALA A 55 -7.66 9.04 -27.78
CA ALA A 55 -8.99 9.14 -28.36
C ALA A 55 -9.42 7.88 -29.14
N ASP A 56 -8.45 7.06 -29.56
CA ASP A 56 -8.69 5.81 -30.30
C ASP A 56 -9.08 4.65 -29.40
N PHE A 57 -8.97 4.81 -28.07
CA PHE A 57 -9.31 3.79 -27.09
C PHE A 57 -10.56 4.16 -26.31
N GLN A 58 -11.37 3.17 -26.00
CA GLN A 58 -12.51 3.27 -25.13
C GLN A 58 -12.35 2.35 -23.92
N GLN A 59 -12.47 2.91 -22.72
CA GLN A 59 -12.56 2.14 -21.48
C GLN A 59 -14.04 1.87 -21.19
N VAL A 60 -14.48 0.62 -21.42
CA VAL A 60 -15.85 0.16 -21.17
C VAL A 60 -15.91 -0.43 -19.76
N GLU A 61 -16.78 0.10 -18.92
CA GLU A 61 -17.03 -0.45 -17.59
C GLU A 61 -17.96 -1.66 -17.72
N LEU A 62 -17.51 -2.81 -17.19
CA LEU A 62 -18.27 -4.07 -17.20
C LEU A 62 -18.92 -4.36 -15.84
N ALA A 63 -18.29 -3.95 -14.73
CA ALA A 63 -18.83 -4.12 -13.39
C ALA A 63 -18.27 -3.04 -12.47
N ARG A 64 -18.99 -2.68 -11.40
CA ARG A 64 -18.53 -1.65 -10.45
C ARG A 64 -19.17 -1.80 -9.07
N GLY A 65 -18.38 -1.40 -8.05
CA GLY A 65 -18.81 -1.30 -6.67
C GLY A 65 -18.78 -2.65 -5.92
N VAL A 66 -18.88 -2.59 -4.60
CA VAL A 66 -18.69 -3.74 -3.69
C VAL A 66 -19.60 -4.93 -4.02
N ALA A 67 -20.84 -4.68 -4.42
CA ALA A 67 -21.80 -5.77 -4.70
C ALA A 67 -21.34 -6.65 -5.88
N GLU A 68 -20.78 -6.02 -6.93
CA GLU A 68 -20.31 -6.72 -8.13
C GLU A 68 -18.85 -7.17 -8.03
N MET A 69 -18.02 -6.43 -7.28
CA MET A 69 -16.58 -6.66 -7.24
C MET A 69 -16.09 -7.32 -5.94
N GLY A 70 -16.70 -7.01 -4.79
CA GLY A 70 -16.16 -7.33 -3.48
C GLY A 70 -14.83 -6.61 -3.27
N GLU A 71 -13.85 -7.27 -2.67
CA GLU A 71 -12.44 -6.88 -2.67
C GLU A 71 -11.76 -7.56 -3.86
N PRO A 72 -11.51 -6.87 -4.98
CA PRO A 72 -11.04 -7.52 -6.21
C PRO A 72 -9.59 -8.00 -6.07
N MET A 73 -9.32 -9.27 -6.41
CA MET A 73 -7.97 -9.83 -6.30
C MET A 73 -7.36 -10.18 -7.65
N THR A 74 -8.00 -11.00 -8.47
CA THR A 74 -7.44 -11.44 -9.75
C THR A 74 -8.56 -11.71 -10.76
N LEU A 75 -8.22 -11.69 -12.05
CA LEU A 75 -9.14 -11.94 -13.15
C LEU A 75 -8.64 -13.03 -14.10
N ALA A 76 -9.57 -13.69 -14.78
CA ALA A 76 -9.26 -14.58 -15.90
C ALA A 76 -10.35 -14.45 -16.97
N VAL A 77 -9.95 -14.20 -18.22
CA VAL A 77 -10.88 -14.01 -19.34
C VAL A 77 -11.21 -15.35 -19.99
N LEU A 78 -12.47 -15.66 -20.12
CA LEU A 78 -12.97 -16.89 -20.73
C LEU A 78 -13.05 -16.78 -22.26
N PRO A 79 -13.12 -17.92 -22.98
CA PRO A 79 -13.25 -17.91 -24.46
C PRO A 79 -14.49 -17.17 -24.98
N ASP A 80 -15.58 -17.07 -24.21
CA ASP A 80 -16.79 -16.32 -24.52
C ASP A 80 -16.71 -14.83 -24.18
N ARG A 81 -15.53 -14.34 -23.79
CA ARG A 81 -15.23 -12.98 -23.34
C ARG A 81 -15.86 -12.59 -22.01
N SER A 82 -16.50 -13.51 -21.32
CA SER A 82 -16.84 -13.27 -19.92
C SER A 82 -15.59 -13.35 -19.04
N VAL A 83 -15.63 -12.69 -17.89
CA VAL A 83 -14.49 -12.58 -16.98
C VAL A 83 -14.84 -13.26 -15.67
N LEU A 84 -14.02 -14.21 -15.25
CA LEU A 84 -14.01 -14.69 -13.89
C LEU A 84 -13.15 -13.73 -13.05
N HIS A 85 -13.64 -13.33 -11.89
CA HIS A 85 -12.85 -12.53 -10.96
C HIS A 85 -13.13 -12.94 -9.52
N THR A 86 -12.13 -12.79 -8.68
CA THR A 86 -12.15 -13.27 -7.31
C THR A 86 -12.18 -12.13 -6.31
N SER A 87 -12.72 -12.41 -5.13
CA SER A 87 -12.54 -11.59 -3.94
C SER A 87 -11.76 -12.37 -2.88
N ARG A 88 -10.95 -11.68 -2.07
CA ARG A 88 -10.09 -12.30 -1.06
C ARG A 88 -10.85 -13.22 -0.10
N ASN A 89 -12.11 -12.90 0.22
CA ASN A 89 -13.00 -13.71 1.08
C ASN A 89 -13.49 -15.02 0.46
N GLY A 90 -12.96 -15.43 -0.69
CA GLY A 90 -13.30 -16.68 -1.36
C GLY A 90 -14.44 -16.60 -2.36
N THR A 91 -15.07 -15.45 -2.55
CA THR A 91 -16.15 -15.27 -3.51
C THR A 91 -15.62 -15.27 -4.94
N LEU A 92 -16.18 -16.14 -5.79
CA LEU A 92 -15.92 -16.18 -7.23
C LEU A 92 -17.11 -15.61 -7.98
N ARG A 93 -16.84 -14.66 -8.88
CA ARG A 93 -17.84 -14.00 -9.72
C ARG A 93 -17.55 -14.22 -11.20
N ARG A 94 -18.60 -14.14 -12.01
CA ARG A 94 -18.52 -14.06 -13.48
C ARG A 94 -19.23 -12.81 -13.95
N THR A 95 -18.55 -12.01 -14.75
CA THR A 95 -19.14 -10.87 -15.47
C THR A 95 -19.16 -11.21 -16.96
N THR A 96 -20.33 -11.14 -17.60
CA THR A 96 -20.46 -11.40 -19.04
C THR A 96 -19.81 -10.31 -19.88
N ALA A 97 -19.62 -10.57 -21.18
CA ALA A 97 -19.07 -9.59 -22.10
C ALA A 97 -19.94 -8.30 -22.21
N GLU A 98 -21.20 -8.39 -21.85
CA GLU A 98 -22.19 -7.30 -21.84
C GLU A 98 -22.23 -6.56 -20.49
N GLY A 99 -21.54 -7.06 -19.44
CA GLY A 99 -21.47 -6.42 -18.12
C GLY A 99 -22.46 -6.94 -17.09
N VAL A 100 -23.01 -8.16 -17.28
CA VAL A 100 -23.88 -8.78 -16.28
C VAL A 100 -23.04 -9.59 -15.29
N THR A 101 -23.00 -9.17 -14.04
CA THR A 101 -22.24 -9.82 -12.97
C THR A 101 -23.12 -10.76 -12.14
N SER A 102 -22.59 -11.93 -11.81
CA SER A 102 -23.20 -12.91 -10.92
C SER A 102 -22.16 -13.58 -10.02
N VAL A 103 -22.52 -13.85 -8.77
CA VAL A 103 -21.73 -14.74 -7.91
C VAL A 103 -21.96 -16.17 -8.38
N ILE A 104 -20.89 -16.87 -8.74
CA ILE A 104 -20.96 -18.24 -9.25
C ILE A 104 -20.49 -19.28 -8.23
N GLY A 105 -19.94 -18.86 -7.10
CA GLY A 105 -19.55 -19.73 -6.00
C GLY A 105 -18.75 -19.03 -4.92
N ASN A 106 -18.52 -19.73 -3.83
CA ASN A 106 -17.65 -19.30 -2.75
C ASN A 106 -16.80 -20.49 -2.28
N VAL A 107 -15.49 -20.26 -2.16
CA VAL A 107 -14.54 -21.23 -1.62
C VAL A 107 -14.26 -20.85 -0.17
N PRO A 108 -14.43 -21.77 0.81
CA PRO A 108 -14.06 -21.46 2.19
C PRO A 108 -12.57 -21.15 2.30
N VAL A 109 -12.23 -19.99 2.88
CA VAL A 109 -10.85 -19.52 3.01
C VAL A 109 -10.56 -19.03 4.42
N TYR A 110 -9.28 -19.01 4.76
CA TYR A 110 -8.71 -18.29 5.88
C TYR A 110 -8.27 -16.91 5.36
N THR A 111 -8.68 -15.82 6.01
CA THR A 111 -8.54 -14.44 5.51
C THR A 111 -7.79 -13.53 6.47
N HIS A 112 -6.91 -14.06 7.30
CA HIS A 112 -6.06 -13.23 8.15
C HIS A 112 -4.97 -12.58 7.28
N ASP A 113 -4.67 -11.32 7.53
CA ASP A 113 -3.68 -10.52 6.78
C ASP A 113 -3.92 -10.55 5.25
N GLU A 114 -2.92 -10.94 4.47
CA GLU A 114 -3.04 -11.05 3.01
C GLU A 114 -3.62 -12.39 2.55
N GLU A 115 -3.88 -13.35 3.44
CA GLU A 115 -4.37 -14.66 3.06
C GLU A 115 -5.81 -14.61 2.53
N GLY A 116 -6.21 -15.61 1.75
CA GLY A 116 -7.54 -15.69 1.15
C GLY A 116 -7.55 -16.39 -0.19
N LEU A 117 -8.43 -15.97 -1.10
CA LEU A 117 -8.45 -16.43 -2.50
C LEU A 117 -7.63 -15.46 -3.36
N GLN A 118 -6.41 -15.85 -3.70
CA GLN A 118 -5.39 -14.99 -4.29
C GLN A 118 -5.24 -15.15 -5.80
N GLY A 119 -5.55 -16.33 -6.36
CA GLY A 119 -5.30 -16.59 -7.77
C GLY A 119 -6.40 -17.36 -8.47
N ILE A 120 -6.59 -17.04 -9.76
CA ILE A 120 -7.44 -17.80 -10.69
C ILE A 120 -6.72 -18.01 -12.01
N GLY A 121 -6.75 -19.23 -12.52
CA GLY A 121 -6.28 -19.56 -13.86
C GLY A 121 -7.33 -20.38 -14.61
N VAL A 122 -7.45 -20.16 -15.92
CA VAL A 122 -8.34 -20.90 -16.80
C VAL A 122 -7.53 -21.92 -17.59
N ASP A 123 -7.94 -23.20 -17.51
CA ASP A 123 -7.30 -24.29 -18.26
C ASP A 123 -7.30 -23.98 -19.78
N PRO A 124 -6.19 -24.12 -20.51
CA PRO A 124 -6.18 -23.91 -21.96
C PRO A 124 -7.22 -24.74 -22.73
N GLY A 125 -7.65 -25.90 -22.18
CA GLY A 125 -8.72 -26.73 -22.69
C GLY A 125 -10.12 -26.40 -22.19
N PHE A 126 -10.34 -25.24 -21.57
CA PHE A 126 -11.58 -24.85 -20.89
C PHE A 126 -12.84 -25.06 -21.73
N ALA A 127 -12.79 -24.80 -23.03
CA ALA A 127 -13.92 -24.99 -23.93
C ALA A 127 -14.49 -26.43 -23.92
N THR A 128 -13.67 -27.42 -23.55
CA THR A 128 -14.06 -28.83 -23.48
C THR A 128 -14.16 -29.38 -22.07
N ASN A 129 -13.28 -28.95 -21.16
CA ASN A 129 -13.18 -29.54 -19.80
C ASN A 129 -13.77 -28.66 -18.72
N ARG A 130 -13.97 -27.35 -18.98
CA ARG A 130 -14.48 -26.34 -18.04
C ARG A 130 -13.67 -26.25 -16.73
N HIS A 131 -12.38 -26.59 -16.78
CA HIS A 131 -11.50 -26.55 -15.62
C HIS A 131 -11.01 -25.12 -15.36
N ILE A 132 -11.01 -24.76 -14.08
CA ILE A 132 -10.33 -23.57 -13.56
C ILE A 132 -9.40 -24.00 -12.41
N PHE A 133 -8.39 -23.20 -12.15
CA PHE A 133 -7.47 -23.39 -11.05
C PHE A 133 -7.61 -22.20 -10.10
N LEU A 134 -7.66 -22.50 -8.81
CA LEU A 134 -7.70 -21.49 -7.76
C LEU A 134 -6.52 -21.70 -6.82
N PHE A 135 -5.86 -20.62 -6.42
CA PHE A 135 -4.86 -20.60 -5.36
C PHE A 135 -5.42 -19.85 -4.15
N TYR A 136 -5.51 -20.53 -3.02
CA TYR A 136 -6.19 -20.00 -1.84
C TYR A 136 -5.68 -20.63 -0.55
N ALA A 137 -5.90 -19.92 0.57
CA ALA A 137 -5.66 -20.40 1.92
C ALA A 137 -6.87 -21.18 2.44
N PRO A 138 -6.88 -22.52 2.50
CA PRO A 138 -8.01 -23.26 3.06
C PRO A 138 -8.12 -23.02 4.57
N PRO A 139 -9.35 -22.96 5.15
CA PRO A 139 -9.50 -22.90 6.59
C PRO A 139 -8.93 -24.18 7.20
N LEU A 140 -8.08 -24.03 8.21
CA LEU A 140 -7.52 -25.10 9.01
C LEU A 140 -7.82 -24.80 10.47
N ASN A 141 -7.25 -25.57 11.40
CA ASN A 141 -7.34 -25.29 12.82
C ASN A 141 -6.32 -24.20 13.26
N THR A 142 -6.14 -23.17 12.45
CA THR A 142 -5.27 -22.03 12.79
C THR A 142 -5.88 -21.24 13.94
N PRO A 143 -5.11 -20.83 14.97
CA PRO A 143 -5.61 -19.94 16.01
C PRO A 143 -6.15 -18.63 15.42
N GLY A 144 -7.07 -17.99 16.12
CA GLY A 144 -7.54 -16.67 15.73
C GLY A 144 -6.56 -15.58 16.17
N GLY A 145 -6.49 -14.47 15.39
CA GLY A 145 -5.60 -13.33 15.65
C GLY A 145 -4.16 -13.58 15.20
N ASP A 146 -3.23 -12.79 15.74
CA ASP A 146 -1.84 -12.76 15.30
C ASP A 146 -1.00 -13.86 15.96
N ALA A 147 -0.04 -14.40 15.22
CA ALA A 147 0.94 -15.30 15.77
C ALA A 147 1.95 -14.51 16.65
N PRO A 148 2.49 -15.12 17.73
CA PRO A 148 3.45 -14.42 18.54
C PRO A 148 4.75 -14.16 17.76
N ALA A 149 5.28 -12.94 17.88
CA ALA A 149 6.54 -12.54 17.25
C ALA A 149 7.77 -13.29 17.84
N THR A 150 7.66 -13.78 19.05
CA THR A 150 8.72 -14.54 19.74
C THR A 150 8.14 -15.76 20.45
N GLY A 151 8.91 -16.86 20.50
CA GLY A 151 8.48 -18.12 21.12
C GLY A 151 9.45 -19.24 20.84
N THR A 152 9.12 -20.44 21.29
CA THR A 152 9.90 -21.65 21.02
C THR A 152 9.13 -22.68 20.17
N ASP A 153 7.83 -22.48 20.03
CA ASP A 153 6.95 -23.36 19.24
C ASP A 153 5.90 -22.52 18.49
N PHE A 154 5.91 -22.62 17.18
CA PHE A 154 4.98 -21.97 16.25
C PHE A 154 4.16 -23.00 15.46
N SER A 155 4.14 -24.25 15.88
CA SER A 155 3.49 -25.37 15.15
C SER A 155 1.99 -25.16 14.93
N ALA A 156 1.30 -24.50 15.88
CA ALA A 156 -0.11 -24.18 15.79
C ALA A 156 -0.44 -23.19 14.64
N TRP A 157 0.54 -22.44 14.16
CA TRP A 157 0.40 -21.45 13.10
C TRP A 157 0.84 -21.97 11.72
N LYS A 158 1.29 -23.24 11.63
CA LYS A 158 1.61 -23.82 10.33
C LYS A 158 0.34 -24.07 9.52
N GLY A 159 0.37 -23.61 8.27
CA GLY A 159 -0.71 -23.75 7.31
C GLY A 159 -0.21 -24.12 5.93
N VAL A 160 -1.11 -24.05 4.97
CA VAL A 160 -0.81 -24.21 3.54
C VAL A 160 -1.63 -23.25 2.72
N ASN A 161 -1.06 -22.80 1.59
CA ASN A 161 -1.81 -22.25 0.47
C ASN A 161 -1.94 -23.33 -0.60
N ARG A 162 -3.15 -23.51 -1.13
CA ARG A 162 -3.51 -24.65 -1.98
C ARG A 162 -3.78 -24.21 -3.40
N LEU A 163 -3.09 -24.82 -4.36
CA LEU A 163 -3.48 -24.84 -5.76
C LEU A 163 -4.44 -26.00 -5.97
N ALA A 164 -5.67 -25.70 -6.34
CA ALA A 164 -6.67 -26.74 -6.62
C ALA A 164 -7.35 -26.47 -7.96
N ARG A 165 -7.67 -27.58 -8.67
CA ARG A 165 -8.49 -27.57 -9.88
C ARG A 165 -9.95 -27.78 -9.51
N PHE A 166 -10.82 -27.00 -10.14
CA PHE A 166 -12.27 -27.13 -10.05
C PHE A 166 -12.88 -27.25 -11.46
N THR A 167 -14.12 -27.75 -11.53
CA THR A 167 -14.90 -27.77 -12.76
C THR A 167 -16.09 -26.83 -12.62
N LEU A 168 -16.34 -25.96 -13.58
CA LEU A 168 -17.56 -25.18 -13.65
C LEU A 168 -18.68 -26.00 -14.26
N ASN A 169 -19.87 -25.93 -13.67
CA ASN A 169 -21.10 -26.52 -14.23
C ASN A 169 -21.46 -25.88 -15.59
N ALA A 170 -22.43 -26.44 -16.30
CA ALA A 170 -22.87 -25.92 -17.60
C ALA A 170 -23.39 -24.47 -17.54
N ASP A 171 -23.95 -24.05 -16.42
CA ASP A 171 -24.42 -22.70 -16.11
C ASP A 171 -23.33 -21.79 -15.56
N TYR A 172 -22.06 -22.23 -15.57
CA TYR A 172 -20.88 -21.56 -15.01
C TYR A 172 -20.81 -21.52 -13.49
N THR A 173 -21.74 -22.08 -12.74
CA THR A 173 -21.62 -22.19 -11.28
C THR A 173 -20.43 -23.08 -10.89
N LEU A 174 -19.78 -22.74 -9.78
CA LEU A 174 -18.65 -23.49 -9.25
C LEU A 174 -19.10 -24.84 -8.65
N ASN A 175 -18.60 -25.95 -9.17
CA ASN A 175 -18.81 -27.25 -8.56
C ASN A 175 -17.75 -27.49 -7.47
N LEU A 176 -18.05 -27.13 -6.23
CA LEU A 176 -17.13 -27.33 -5.10
C LEU A 176 -16.73 -28.81 -4.90
N ALA A 177 -17.65 -29.75 -5.19
CA ALA A 177 -17.39 -31.19 -5.05
C ALA A 177 -16.37 -31.72 -6.08
N SER A 178 -16.08 -30.97 -7.14
CA SER A 178 -15.09 -31.32 -8.17
C SER A 178 -13.65 -30.95 -7.79
N GLN A 179 -13.43 -30.42 -6.58
CA GLN A 179 -12.11 -30.01 -6.14
C GLN A 179 -11.10 -31.15 -6.22
N VAL A 180 -9.97 -30.88 -6.88
CA VAL A 180 -8.79 -31.75 -6.88
C VAL A 180 -7.59 -30.91 -6.45
N THR A 181 -6.98 -31.25 -5.32
CA THR A 181 -5.74 -30.60 -4.86
C THR A 181 -4.59 -30.97 -5.79
N VAL A 182 -3.93 -29.99 -6.35
CA VAL A 182 -2.77 -30.15 -7.26
C VAL A 182 -1.46 -30.01 -6.51
N LEU A 183 -1.32 -28.92 -5.73
CA LEU A 183 -0.12 -28.62 -4.97
C LEU A 183 -0.47 -27.84 -3.70
N GLU A 184 0.28 -28.07 -2.64
CA GLU A 184 0.21 -27.27 -1.42
C GLU A 184 1.57 -26.63 -1.14
N VAL A 185 1.54 -25.33 -0.82
CA VAL A 185 2.69 -24.52 -0.42
C VAL A 185 2.56 -24.25 1.07
N GLY A 186 3.52 -24.68 1.87
CA GLY A 186 3.51 -24.45 3.32
C GLY A 186 3.57 -22.95 3.64
N THR A 187 2.82 -22.50 4.66
CA THR A 187 2.84 -21.11 5.14
C THR A 187 2.99 -21.04 6.65
N ASP A 188 3.44 -19.91 7.17
CA ASP A 188 3.48 -19.54 8.57
C ASP A 188 2.40 -18.49 8.82
N ARG A 189 1.20 -18.90 9.25
CA ARG A 189 0.00 -18.08 9.39
C ARG A 189 0.02 -17.14 10.59
N GLY A 190 -0.88 -16.16 10.58
CA GLY A 190 -1.04 -15.18 11.67
C GLY A 190 0.08 -14.17 11.76
N MET A 191 0.82 -13.99 10.69
CA MET A 191 1.80 -12.91 10.51
C MET A 191 1.71 -12.41 9.08
N CYS A 192 1.70 -11.10 8.88
CA CYS A 192 1.83 -10.48 7.57
C CYS A 192 3.22 -10.85 6.99
N CYS A 193 3.44 -10.98 5.73
CA CYS A 193 2.70 -10.71 4.51
C CYS A 193 3.24 -11.60 3.38
N HIS A 194 3.08 -11.17 2.12
CA HIS A 194 3.68 -11.75 0.91
C HIS A 194 3.16 -13.13 0.53
N VAL A 195 1.92 -13.19 0.08
CA VAL A 195 1.27 -14.45 -0.33
C VAL A 195 1.52 -14.76 -1.81
N GLY A 196 1.57 -13.75 -2.70
CA GLY A 196 1.57 -13.94 -4.15
C GLY A 196 0.28 -14.60 -4.63
N GLY A 197 0.38 -15.55 -5.56
CA GLY A 197 -0.72 -16.47 -5.87
C GLY A 197 -1.29 -16.39 -7.27
N ASP A 198 -0.69 -15.66 -8.18
CA ASP A 198 -1.17 -15.55 -9.57
C ASP A 198 -0.90 -16.81 -10.39
N ILE A 199 -1.78 -17.08 -11.40
CA ILE A 199 -1.76 -18.30 -12.20
C ILE A 199 -1.88 -17.95 -13.67
N ASP A 200 -0.91 -18.37 -14.50
CA ASP A 200 -1.03 -18.31 -15.95
C ASP A 200 -0.47 -19.59 -16.61
N PHE A 201 -0.66 -19.75 -17.91
CA PHE A 201 -0.25 -20.91 -18.69
C PHE A 201 0.58 -20.49 -19.90
N ASP A 202 1.57 -21.29 -20.27
CA ASP A 202 2.23 -21.15 -21.57
C ASP A 202 1.45 -21.85 -22.70
N ALA A 203 1.92 -21.68 -23.95
CA ALA A 203 1.31 -22.29 -25.12
C ALA A 203 1.38 -23.85 -25.11
N ALA A 204 2.29 -24.45 -24.34
CA ALA A 204 2.37 -25.88 -24.14
C ALA A 204 1.42 -26.38 -23.04
N GLY A 205 0.72 -25.46 -22.37
CA GLY A 205 -0.21 -25.71 -21.27
C GLY A 205 0.52 -26.11 -19.98
N ASN A 206 1.75 -25.67 -19.76
CA ASN A 206 2.36 -25.72 -18.44
C ASN A 206 1.74 -24.61 -17.59
N LEU A 207 1.40 -24.95 -16.36
CA LEU A 207 0.89 -24.01 -15.37
C LEU A 207 2.07 -23.33 -14.65
N TYR A 208 2.00 -22.02 -14.55
CA TYR A 208 2.86 -21.20 -13.70
C TYR A 208 2.07 -20.66 -12.53
N LEU A 209 2.69 -20.68 -11.34
CA LEU A 209 2.13 -20.17 -10.10
C LEU A 209 3.19 -19.30 -9.41
N SER A 210 2.86 -18.04 -9.11
CA SER A 210 3.70 -17.22 -8.24
C SER A 210 3.37 -17.48 -6.78
N THR A 211 4.39 -17.37 -5.91
CA THR A 211 4.25 -17.47 -4.46
C THR A 211 5.11 -16.42 -3.79
N GLY A 212 4.58 -15.68 -2.85
CA GLY A 212 5.34 -14.75 -2.02
C GLY A 212 6.27 -15.48 -1.03
N ASP A 213 7.19 -14.75 -0.44
CA ASP A 213 8.18 -15.32 0.48
C ASP A 213 7.64 -15.60 1.88
N ASP A 214 6.40 -15.20 2.17
CA ASP A 214 5.75 -15.42 3.47
C ASP A 214 6.61 -14.84 4.62
N SER A 215 7.28 -13.72 4.38
CA SER A 215 8.10 -13.05 5.38
C SER A 215 7.42 -11.79 5.91
N ASN A 216 7.55 -11.59 7.23
CA ASN A 216 7.09 -10.36 7.87
C ASN A 216 8.12 -9.25 7.61
N PRO A 217 7.75 -8.11 6.99
CA PRO A 217 8.67 -7.02 6.69
C PRO A 217 9.02 -6.16 7.91
N PHE A 218 8.22 -6.26 8.99
CA PHE A 218 8.39 -5.45 10.18
C PHE A 218 9.60 -5.88 11.02
N ASP A 219 10.11 -4.99 11.89
CA ASP A 219 11.37 -5.17 12.64
C ASP A 219 12.64 -5.25 11.78
N SER A 220 12.54 -5.10 10.44
CA SER A 220 13.71 -5.07 9.54
C SER A 220 14.18 -3.65 9.21
N GLY A 221 13.44 -2.62 9.63
CA GLY A 221 13.67 -1.23 9.26
C GLY A 221 13.48 -0.98 7.76
N GLY A 222 12.60 -1.74 7.12
CA GLY A 222 12.32 -1.69 5.68
C GLY A 222 13.39 -2.34 4.79
N TYR A 223 14.45 -2.96 5.36
CA TYR A 223 15.45 -3.72 4.61
C TYR A 223 15.12 -5.21 4.57
N THR A 224 16.09 -6.04 4.20
CA THR A 224 15.89 -7.49 4.14
C THR A 224 15.66 -8.09 5.54
N PRO A 225 14.56 -8.86 5.74
CA PRO A 225 14.33 -9.58 6.99
C PRO A 225 15.13 -10.90 6.97
N ILE A 226 16.21 -10.94 7.75
CA ILE A 226 17.11 -12.09 7.90
C ILE A 226 17.38 -12.38 9.38
N ASP A 227 16.35 -12.35 10.21
CA ASP A 227 16.44 -12.59 11.65
C ASP A 227 16.56 -14.07 11.98
N GLU A 228 17.77 -14.53 12.20
CA GLU A 228 18.11 -15.94 12.45
C GLU A 228 17.92 -16.40 13.90
N ARG A 229 17.45 -15.51 14.80
CA ARG A 229 17.26 -15.87 16.21
C ARG A 229 16.30 -17.06 16.36
N THR A 230 16.70 -18.06 17.17
CA THR A 230 15.94 -19.31 17.33
C THR A 230 14.61 -19.12 18.08
N ASN A 231 14.48 -18.07 18.88
CA ASN A 231 13.25 -17.69 19.59
C ASN A 231 12.39 -16.66 18.84
N ARG A 232 12.77 -16.29 17.62
CA ARG A 232 12.00 -15.39 16.75
C ARG A 232 11.05 -16.22 15.89
N ASN A 233 9.85 -15.68 15.61
CA ASN A 233 8.94 -16.29 14.65
C ASN A 233 9.67 -16.47 13.31
N PRO A 234 9.58 -17.63 12.65
CA PRO A 234 10.29 -17.90 11.39
C PRO A 234 9.99 -16.92 10.27
N THR A 235 8.83 -16.24 10.27
CA THR A 235 8.44 -15.27 9.26
C THR A 235 9.39 -14.07 9.16
N TYR A 236 10.15 -13.75 10.20
CA TYR A 236 11.15 -12.68 10.17
C TYR A 236 12.46 -13.06 9.47
N ASP A 237 12.51 -14.23 8.82
CA ASP A 237 13.70 -14.72 8.12
C ASP A 237 13.35 -15.19 6.69
N ALA A 238 13.46 -14.28 5.70
CA ALA A 238 13.20 -14.58 4.30
C ALA A 238 14.16 -15.59 3.67
N GLN A 239 15.30 -15.88 4.33
CA GLN A 239 16.24 -16.90 3.89
C GLN A 239 15.63 -18.31 4.00
N ARG A 240 14.66 -18.52 4.94
CA ARG A 240 13.98 -19.81 5.12
C ARG A 240 13.09 -20.19 3.93
N SER A 241 12.68 -19.20 3.14
CA SER A 241 11.70 -19.29 2.05
C SER A 241 12.30 -18.88 0.71
N ALA A 242 12.35 -17.58 0.35
CA ALA A 242 12.82 -17.11 -0.95
C ALA A 242 14.26 -17.56 -1.26
N GLY A 243 15.16 -17.51 -0.28
CA GLY A 243 16.54 -17.97 -0.38
C GLY A 243 16.73 -19.48 -0.22
N ASN A 244 15.67 -20.28 -0.05
CA ASN A 244 15.76 -21.72 0.21
C ASN A 244 15.35 -22.52 -1.03
N THR A 245 16.25 -23.31 -1.59
CA THR A 245 16.01 -24.12 -2.79
C THR A 245 15.09 -25.31 -2.53
N ASN A 246 14.81 -25.65 -1.27
CA ASN A 246 13.91 -26.73 -0.87
C ASN A 246 12.55 -26.21 -0.34
N ASP A 247 12.23 -24.95 -0.58
CA ASP A 247 10.98 -24.30 -0.21
C ASP A 247 10.28 -23.72 -1.46
N LEU A 248 8.95 -23.72 -1.47
CA LEU A 248 8.16 -23.28 -2.61
C LEU A 248 7.71 -21.81 -2.52
N ARG A 249 8.03 -21.11 -1.43
CA ARG A 249 7.70 -19.70 -1.22
C ARG A 249 8.77 -18.77 -1.81
N GLY A 250 8.36 -17.59 -2.28
CA GLY A 250 9.25 -16.63 -2.96
C GLY A 250 9.71 -17.13 -4.32
N LYS A 251 8.79 -17.67 -5.11
CA LYS A 251 9.06 -18.41 -6.35
C LYS A 251 8.06 -18.11 -7.47
N VAL A 252 8.47 -18.42 -8.69
CA VAL A 252 7.57 -18.84 -9.75
C VAL A 252 7.75 -20.35 -9.95
N LEU A 253 6.69 -21.09 -9.72
CA LEU A 253 6.65 -22.54 -9.90
C LEU A 253 6.14 -22.86 -11.29
N ARG A 254 6.65 -23.93 -11.91
CA ARG A 254 6.18 -24.40 -13.22
C ARG A 254 5.96 -25.91 -13.19
N ILE A 255 4.73 -26.32 -13.48
CA ILE A 255 4.28 -27.71 -13.48
C ILE A 255 3.39 -27.98 -14.70
N LYS A 256 3.26 -29.23 -15.08
CA LYS A 256 2.25 -29.70 -16.06
C LYS A 256 1.20 -30.52 -15.33
N VAL A 257 -0.02 -30.00 -15.25
CA VAL A 257 -1.12 -30.70 -14.58
C VAL A 257 -1.69 -31.77 -15.51
N ASN A 258 -1.83 -32.98 -15.00
CA ASN A 258 -2.38 -34.14 -15.70
C ASN A 258 -3.91 -34.19 -15.58
N ALA A 259 -4.57 -35.03 -16.39
CA ALA A 259 -6.02 -35.18 -16.40
C ALA A 259 -6.60 -35.65 -15.05
N ASP A 260 -5.86 -36.45 -14.29
CA ASP A 260 -6.23 -36.91 -12.96
C ASP A 260 -6.01 -35.91 -11.82
N GLY A 261 -5.38 -34.76 -12.14
CA GLY A 261 -5.06 -33.73 -11.16
C GLY A 261 -3.65 -33.85 -10.55
N SER A 262 -2.95 -34.95 -10.79
CA SER A 262 -1.52 -35.02 -10.52
C SER A 262 -0.74 -34.07 -11.43
N TYR A 263 0.56 -33.85 -11.16
CA TYR A 263 1.39 -33.05 -12.05
C TYR A 263 2.73 -33.74 -12.35
N SER A 264 3.33 -33.31 -13.42
CA SER A 264 4.70 -33.65 -13.81
C SER A 264 5.54 -32.38 -13.93
N ILE A 265 6.86 -32.56 -13.89
CA ILE A 265 7.83 -31.46 -13.98
C ILE A 265 8.24 -31.31 -15.45
N PRO A 266 7.94 -30.17 -16.09
CA PRO A 266 8.42 -29.88 -17.43
C PRO A 266 9.95 -29.75 -17.46
N PRO A 267 10.64 -30.14 -18.55
CA PRO A 267 12.07 -29.94 -18.67
C PRO A 267 12.42 -28.45 -18.66
N GLY A 268 13.57 -28.09 -18.06
CA GLY A 268 14.07 -26.72 -18.04
C GLY A 268 13.65 -25.91 -16.81
N ASN A 269 13.09 -26.52 -15.77
CA ASN A 269 13.00 -25.92 -14.44
C ASN A 269 14.40 -25.77 -13.83
N LEU A 270 14.53 -24.97 -12.78
CA LEU A 270 15.83 -24.60 -12.18
C LEU A 270 16.58 -25.81 -11.63
N PHE A 271 15.85 -26.79 -11.10
CA PHE A 271 16.41 -28.01 -10.53
C PHE A 271 15.80 -29.25 -11.18
N ALA A 272 16.63 -30.22 -11.49
CA ALA A 272 16.17 -31.50 -12.02
C ALA A 272 15.48 -32.31 -10.90
N PRO A 273 14.46 -33.13 -11.22
CA PRO A 273 13.87 -34.05 -10.25
C PRO A 273 14.92 -34.95 -9.59
N GLY A 274 14.84 -35.07 -8.25
CA GLY A 274 15.75 -35.88 -7.45
C GLY A 274 17.05 -35.18 -7.03
N THR A 275 17.26 -33.90 -7.39
CA THR A 275 18.40 -33.12 -6.89
C THR A 275 18.22 -32.87 -5.39
N ALA A 276 19.17 -33.35 -4.59
CA ALA A 276 19.09 -33.22 -3.13
C ALA A 276 19.03 -31.75 -2.67
N GLY A 277 18.20 -31.45 -1.68
CA GLY A 277 18.02 -30.10 -1.13
C GLY A 277 17.34 -29.13 -2.10
N THR A 278 16.56 -29.61 -3.06
CA THR A 278 15.87 -28.74 -4.04
C THR A 278 14.45 -29.21 -4.33
N ARG A 279 13.62 -28.29 -4.81
CA ARG A 279 12.28 -28.58 -5.29
C ARG A 279 12.25 -28.44 -6.83
N PRO A 280 11.88 -29.49 -7.55
CA PRO A 280 11.91 -29.48 -9.02
C PRO A 280 10.80 -28.63 -9.64
N GLU A 281 9.78 -28.20 -8.88
CA GLU A 281 8.72 -27.31 -9.31
C GLU A 281 9.25 -25.89 -9.59
N ILE A 282 10.39 -25.51 -9.00
CA ILE A 282 10.94 -24.15 -9.06
C ILE A 282 11.42 -23.82 -10.48
N TYR A 283 10.80 -22.80 -11.08
CA TYR A 283 11.26 -22.19 -12.33
C TYR A 283 12.08 -20.92 -12.06
N ALA A 284 11.57 -20.01 -11.19
CA ALA A 284 12.32 -18.88 -10.70
C ALA A 284 12.28 -18.86 -9.17
N MET A 285 13.39 -18.39 -8.54
CA MET A 285 13.51 -18.23 -7.10
C MET A 285 14.09 -16.87 -6.76
N GLY A 286 14.15 -16.56 -5.47
CA GLY A 286 14.71 -15.30 -5.01
C GLY A 286 13.80 -14.12 -5.31
N LEU A 287 12.51 -14.26 -5.03
CA LEU A 287 11.47 -13.27 -5.18
C LEU A 287 10.84 -12.96 -3.79
N ARG A 288 10.45 -11.69 -3.57
CA ARG A 288 9.81 -11.26 -2.31
C ARG A 288 8.31 -11.45 -2.38
N ASN A 289 7.63 -10.69 -3.24
CA ASN A 289 6.20 -10.81 -3.46
C ASN A 289 5.87 -10.62 -4.94
N PRO A 290 6.07 -11.66 -5.77
CA PRO A 290 5.72 -11.66 -7.19
C PRO A 290 4.19 -11.74 -7.31
N PHE A 291 3.52 -10.60 -7.08
CA PHE A 291 2.09 -10.56 -6.82
C PHE A 291 1.27 -10.86 -8.06
N ARG A 292 1.65 -10.29 -9.22
CA ARG A 292 1.00 -10.55 -10.52
C ARG A 292 2.04 -10.75 -11.61
N PHE A 293 1.73 -11.61 -12.55
CA PHE A 293 2.57 -11.87 -13.72
C PHE A 293 1.75 -12.32 -14.93
N ASN A 294 2.34 -12.28 -16.11
CA ASN A 294 1.73 -12.81 -17.33
C ASN A 294 2.77 -13.58 -18.15
N VAL A 295 2.36 -14.67 -18.75
CA VAL A 295 3.17 -15.45 -19.67
C VAL A 295 2.87 -15.03 -21.12
N ASP A 296 3.86 -14.50 -21.82
CA ASP A 296 3.75 -14.29 -23.25
C ASP A 296 3.71 -15.64 -23.99
N LYS A 297 2.54 -16.02 -24.46
CA LYS A 297 2.32 -17.33 -25.08
C LYS A 297 3.08 -17.53 -26.39
N ALA A 298 3.53 -16.44 -27.02
CA ALA A 298 4.31 -16.52 -28.26
C ALA A 298 5.80 -16.86 -28.00
N THR A 299 6.37 -16.37 -26.90
CA THR A 299 7.79 -16.51 -26.59
C THR A 299 8.08 -17.41 -25.39
N GLY A 300 7.07 -17.62 -24.53
CA GLY A 300 7.23 -18.30 -23.24
C GLY A 300 7.90 -17.41 -22.18
N ALA A 301 8.16 -16.14 -22.47
CA ALA A 301 8.69 -15.20 -21.49
C ALA A 301 7.62 -14.83 -20.45
N ILE A 302 8.02 -14.74 -19.18
CA ILE A 302 7.19 -14.24 -18.11
C ILE A 302 7.54 -12.77 -17.89
N TYR A 303 6.52 -11.94 -17.74
CA TYR A 303 6.66 -10.56 -17.29
C TYR A 303 5.97 -10.43 -15.94
N LEU A 304 6.71 -10.01 -14.94
CA LEU A 304 6.34 -10.10 -13.53
C LEU A 304 6.62 -8.77 -12.84
N GLY A 305 5.62 -8.23 -12.13
CA GLY A 305 5.82 -7.16 -11.18
C GLY A 305 6.19 -7.73 -9.81
N GLU A 306 7.26 -7.21 -9.23
CA GLU A 306 7.77 -7.63 -7.94
C GLU A 306 7.82 -6.47 -6.95
N TYR A 307 7.08 -6.61 -5.88
CA TYR A 307 7.05 -5.66 -4.77
C TYR A 307 8.30 -5.80 -3.89
N GLY A 308 9.04 -4.73 -3.76
CA GLY A 308 10.30 -4.68 -3.01
C GLY A 308 10.16 -4.26 -1.54
N PRO A 309 11.26 -4.15 -0.80
CA PRO A 309 11.29 -3.67 0.59
C PRO A 309 11.13 -2.15 0.66
N ASP A 310 10.73 -1.63 1.84
CA ASP A 310 10.20 -0.28 2.02
C ASP A 310 11.23 0.75 2.53
N ALA A 311 12.53 0.39 2.65
CA ALA A 311 13.53 1.34 3.14
C ALA A 311 13.70 2.54 2.17
N GLY A 312 13.35 3.74 2.59
CA GLY A 312 13.43 4.95 1.75
C GLY A 312 14.87 5.42 1.47
N THR A 313 15.87 4.96 2.25
CA THR A 313 17.27 5.37 2.10
C THR A 313 18.23 4.19 2.18
N SER A 314 19.35 4.27 1.45
CA SER A 314 20.39 3.26 1.55
C SER A 314 21.20 3.39 2.84
N SER A 315 21.52 2.24 3.45
CA SER A 315 22.34 2.15 4.67
C SER A 315 23.65 1.39 4.40
N SER A 316 24.74 1.90 4.93
CA SER A 316 26.04 1.18 4.88
C SER A 316 26.03 -0.11 5.73
N THR A 317 25.14 -0.19 6.71
CA THR A 317 25.04 -1.30 7.67
C THR A 317 23.91 -2.29 7.37
N ARG A 318 22.93 -1.91 6.52
CA ARG A 318 21.76 -2.74 6.20
C ARG A 318 21.67 -3.08 4.70
N GLY A 319 21.97 -2.16 3.82
CA GLY A 319 21.90 -2.40 2.37
C GLY A 319 21.32 -1.25 1.56
N PRO A 320 20.87 -1.51 0.33
CA PRO A 320 20.24 -0.51 -0.53
C PRO A 320 18.91 -0.03 0.06
N ALA A 321 18.45 1.14 -0.38
CA ALA A 321 17.07 1.57 -0.25
C ALA A 321 16.12 0.53 -0.88
N GLY A 322 14.84 0.62 -0.56
CA GLY A 322 13.79 -0.15 -1.20
C GLY A 322 13.84 0.05 -2.72
N MET A 323 13.59 -1.01 -3.44
CA MET A 323 13.58 -1.03 -4.89
C MET A 323 12.63 -2.10 -5.36
N VAL A 324 11.78 -1.76 -6.32
CA VAL A 324 10.84 -2.68 -6.95
C VAL A 324 11.27 -2.98 -8.39
N GLU A 325 10.74 -4.07 -8.94
CA GLU A 325 11.21 -4.59 -10.21
C GLU A 325 10.06 -4.99 -11.12
N PHE A 326 10.24 -4.74 -12.43
CA PHE A 326 9.64 -5.59 -13.44
C PHE A 326 10.69 -6.59 -13.91
N ASN A 327 10.38 -7.87 -13.77
CA ASN A 327 11.26 -8.95 -14.16
C ASN A 327 10.79 -9.60 -15.47
N ARG A 328 11.69 -9.75 -16.45
CA ARG A 328 11.47 -10.52 -17.68
C ARG A 328 12.20 -11.85 -17.58
N ILE A 329 11.46 -12.95 -17.38
CA ILE A 329 12.00 -14.28 -17.14
C ILE A 329 11.89 -15.13 -18.40
N THR A 330 13.00 -15.37 -19.09
CA THR A 330 13.05 -16.16 -20.31
C THR A 330 13.62 -17.58 -20.11
N SER A 331 14.17 -17.84 -18.93
CA SER A 331 14.66 -19.16 -18.52
C SER A 331 14.76 -19.23 -16.99
N ALA A 332 14.76 -20.44 -16.45
CA ALA A 332 14.86 -20.67 -15.02
C ALA A 332 16.07 -19.98 -14.37
N GLY A 333 15.91 -19.40 -13.17
CA GLY A 333 16.97 -18.64 -12.50
C GLY A 333 16.64 -18.17 -11.10
N ASN A 334 17.63 -17.50 -10.48
CA ASN A 334 17.51 -16.83 -9.19
C ASN A 334 17.49 -15.31 -9.43
N PHE A 335 16.54 -14.56 -8.79
CA PHE A 335 16.36 -13.11 -8.96
C PHE A 335 16.87 -12.29 -7.76
N GLY A 336 17.46 -12.96 -6.76
CA GLY A 336 18.37 -12.33 -5.79
C GLY A 336 17.84 -12.18 -4.39
N TRP A 337 16.55 -11.95 -4.20
CA TRP A 337 15.98 -11.78 -2.86
C TRP A 337 16.18 -13.01 -1.97
N PRO A 338 16.53 -12.89 -0.67
CA PRO A 338 16.66 -11.67 0.16
C PRO A 338 18.07 -11.08 0.20
N TYR A 339 18.97 -11.45 -0.70
CA TYR A 339 20.38 -11.09 -0.68
C TYR A 339 20.72 -9.90 -1.58
N CYS A 340 20.03 -9.76 -2.69
CA CYS A 340 20.34 -8.82 -3.78
C CYS A 340 19.05 -8.30 -4.41
N VAL A 341 19.15 -7.13 -5.06
CA VAL A 341 18.05 -6.47 -5.75
C VAL A 341 18.58 -5.70 -6.98
N GLY A 342 17.73 -5.35 -7.90
CA GLY A 342 18.01 -4.45 -9.02
C GLY A 342 19.01 -5.02 -10.03
N SER A 343 20.12 -4.36 -10.23
CA SER A 343 21.17 -4.79 -11.15
C SER A 343 22.21 -5.72 -10.51
N ASN A 344 22.01 -6.12 -9.24
CA ASN A 344 22.91 -6.99 -8.49
C ASN A 344 24.35 -6.43 -8.36
N THR A 345 24.50 -5.11 -8.39
CA THR A 345 25.79 -4.46 -8.11
C THR A 345 26.15 -4.62 -6.62
N THR A 346 27.41 -4.38 -6.27
CA THR A 346 27.82 -4.40 -4.86
C THR A 346 27.02 -3.42 -4.01
N ALA A 347 26.60 -2.29 -4.56
CA ALA A 347 25.77 -1.30 -3.84
C ALA A 347 24.33 -1.80 -3.60
N GLU A 348 23.82 -2.68 -4.47
CA GLU A 348 22.49 -3.26 -4.45
C GLU A 348 22.43 -4.64 -3.76
N ALA A 349 23.54 -5.08 -3.18
CA ALA A 349 23.56 -6.23 -2.30
C ALA A 349 23.24 -5.79 -0.87
N TYR A 350 22.37 -6.54 -0.19
CA TYR A 350 22.09 -6.36 1.24
C TYR A 350 23.30 -6.72 2.08
N VAL A 351 23.28 -6.30 3.34
CA VAL A 351 24.34 -6.57 4.32
C VAL A 351 23.90 -7.72 5.21
N ASP A 352 24.78 -8.67 5.45
CA ASP A 352 24.60 -9.71 6.46
C ASP A 352 24.54 -9.04 7.84
N TYR A 353 23.35 -9.01 8.44
CA TYR A 353 23.07 -8.24 9.65
C TYR A 353 22.59 -9.14 10.78
N THR A 354 23.26 -9.06 11.92
CA THR A 354 22.89 -9.83 13.11
C THR A 354 21.78 -9.09 13.88
N PHE A 355 20.59 -9.62 13.89
CA PHE A 355 19.46 -9.03 14.61
C PHE A 355 19.56 -9.21 16.12
N PRO A 356 19.00 -8.25 16.94
CA PRO A 356 18.27 -7.05 16.54
C PRO A 356 19.11 -5.81 16.28
N SER A 357 20.36 -5.75 16.68
CA SER A 357 21.15 -4.52 16.76
C SER A 357 22.55 -4.61 16.13
N GLY A 358 22.77 -5.55 15.25
CA GLY A 358 24.08 -5.84 14.68
C GLY A 358 24.94 -6.79 15.56
N PRO A 359 26.20 -7.01 15.22
CA PRO A 359 26.99 -6.29 14.22
C PRO A 359 26.58 -6.56 12.78
N SER A 360 26.91 -5.57 11.89
CA SER A 360 26.82 -5.76 10.45
C SER A 360 28.01 -6.56 9.95
N GLY A 361 27.74 -7.58 9.13
CA GLY A 361 28.74 -8.34 8.40
C GLY A 361 29.14 -7.67 7.07
N SER A 362 29.54 -8.48 6.10
CA SER A 362 29.80 -8.04 4.75
C SER A 362 28.52 -8.00 3.90
N ARG A 363 28.54 -7.30 2.78
CA ARG A 363 27.49 -7.42 1.77
C ARG A 363 27.47 -8.81 1.17
N PHE A 364 26.29 -9.31 0.85
CA PHE A 364 26.15 -10.60 0.17
C PHE A 364 26.79 -10.57 -1.22
N ASN A 365 27.25 -11.72 -1.69
CA ASN A 365 27.80 -11.86 -3.03
C ASN A 365 26.71 -12.31 -4.01
N CYS A 366 26.22 -11.40 -4.85
CA CYS A 366 25.13 -11.69 -5.79
C CYS A 366 25.51 -12.73 -6.87
N ALA A 367 26.80 -12.91 -7.18
CA ALA A 367 27.25 -13.93 -8.12
C ALA A 367 27.21 -15.36 -7.53
N ALA A 368 27.21 -15.48 -6.20
CA ALA A 368 27.11 -16.75 -5.47
C ALA A 368 26.55 -16.47 -4.07
N PRO A 369 25.25 -16.17 -3.94
CA PRO A 369 24.66 -15.91 -2.63
C PRO A 369 24.76 -17.15 -1.75
N VAL A 370 24.98 -16.94 -0.46
CA VAL A 370 25.11 -18.02 0.51
C VAL A 370 23.99 -17.91 1.53
N ASN A 371 23.26 -19.00 1.71
CA ASN A 371 22.21 -19.12 2.72
C ASN A 371 22.74 -19.93 3.92
N ASN A 372 23.12 -19.23 4.98
CA ASN A 372 23.63 -19.80 6.22
C ASN A 372 22.55 -19.85 7.33
N SER A 373 21.30 -19.48 7.01
CA SER A 373 20.22 -19.52 8.01
C SER A 373 20.08 -20.90 8.65
N PRO A 374 19.92 -21.00 9.97
CA PRO A 374 19.65 -22.27 10.65
C PRO A 374 18.32 -22.90 10.21
N ARG A 375 17.48 -22.15 9.49
CA ARG A 375 16.21 -22.62 8.91
C ARG A 375 16.34 -23.08 7.47
N ASN A 376 17.52 -22.96 6.85
CA ASN A 376 17.76 -23.44 5.50
C ASN A 376 17.74 -24.96 5.43
N THR A 377 16.89 -25.52 4.59
CA THR A 377 16.82 -26.97 4.29
C THR A 377 17.33 -27.31 2.90
N GLY A 378 17.75 -26.30 2.14
CA GLY A 378 18.19 -26.38 0.77
C GLY A 378 19.71 -26.31 0.62
N LEU A 379 20.15 -25.83 -0.54
CA LEU A 379 21.57 -25.62 -0.85
C LEU A 379 22.12 -24.44 -0.04
N GLY A 380 23.36 -24.56 0.44
CA GLY A 380 24.05 -23.45 1.12
C GLY A 380 24.55 -22.39 0.14
N THR A 381 25.00 -22.77 -1.06
CA THR A 381 25.36 -21.82 -2.13
C THR A 381 24.27 -21.83 -3.20
N LEU A 382 23.74 -20.66 -3.50
CA LEU A 382 22.64 -20.48 -4.43
C LEU A 382 23.12 -20.16 -5.83
N PRO A 383 22.31 -20.40 -6.87
CA PRO A 383 22.57 -19.90 -8.20
C PRO A 383 22.80 -18.38 -8.21
N ALA A 384 23.64 -17.90 -9.13
CA ALA A 384 23.90 -16.47 -9.30
C ALA A 384 22.58 -15.69 -9.50
N ALA A 385 22.49 -14.53 -8.83
CA ALA A 385 21.34 -13.64 -8.99
C ALA A 385 21.34 -13.00 -10.39
N ARG A 386 20.16 -12.90 -10.99
CA ARG A 386 19.91 -12.21 -12.26
C ARG A 386 19.41 -10.81 -12.01
N ALA A 387 19.87 -9.87 -12.83
CA ALA A 387 19.43 -8.49 -12.75
C ALA A 387 17.97 -8.35 -13.20
N ALA A 388 17.26 -7.41 -12.59
CA ALA A 388 15.92 -6.98 -13.01
C ALA A 388 15.92 -6.52 -14.48
N TRP A 389 14.79 -6.67 -15.16
CA TRP A 389 14.57 -6.11 -16.49
C TRP A 389 14.41 -4.58 -16.41
N ILE A 390 13.58 -4.10 -15.49
CA ILE A 390 13.46 -2.70 -15.11
C ILE A 390 13.43 -2.66 -13.58
N LYS A 391 14.24 -1.79 -12.99
CA LYS A 391 14.24 -1.48 -11.58
C LYS A 391 13.84 -0.02 -11.37
N TYR A 392 13.11 0.27 -10.32
CA TYR A 392 12.80 1.64 -9.95
C TYR A 392 12.54 1.75 -8.45
N ASP A 393 12.73 2.94 -7.93
CA ASP A 393 12.30 3.40 -6.61
C ASP A 393 11.38 4.60 -6.78
N ASN A 394 11.14 5.36 -5.73
CA ASN A 394 10.24 6.51 -5.71
C ASN A 394 10.38 7.43 -6.95
N CYS A 395 11.60 7.75 -7.41
CA CYS A 395 11.82 8.69 -8.53
C CYS A 395 12.92 8.28 -9.51
N SER A 396 13.62 7.16 -9.32
CA SER A 396 14.85 6.84 -10.08
C SER A 396 14.63 6.50 -11.55
N PHE A 397 13.43 6.15 -11.96
CA PHE A 397 13.11 5.84 -13.35
C PHE A 397 12.13 6.88 -13.91
N ALA A 398 12.66 7.89 -14.58
CA ALA A 398 11.92 9.08 -15.03
C ALA A 398 10.66 8.75 -15.86
N ALA A 399 10.68 7.69 -16.68
CA ALA A 399 9.53 7.29 -17.49
C ALA A 399 8.33 6.77 -16.66
N PHE A 400 8.58 6.34 -15.42
CA PHE A 400 7.51 5.92 -14.50
C PHE A 400 7.02 7.05 -13.59
N GLY A 401 7.74 8.18 -13.54
CA GLY A 401 7.43 9.28 -12.62
C GLY A 401 7.85 8.96 -11.19
N CYS A 402 7.33 9.74 -10.25
CA CYS A 402 7.55 9.54 -8.81
C CYS A 402 6.28 9.00 -8.13
N GLY A 403 6.43 8.42 -6.95
CA GLY A 403 5.31 7.95 -6.11
C GLY A 403 5.50 6.53 -5.61
N SER A 404 4.42 5.90 -5.22
CA SER A 404 4.38 4.53 -4.70
C SER A 404 5.08 3.50 -5.58
N GLU A 405 5.45 2.37 -5.00
CA GLU A 405 6.30 1.33 -5.59
C GLU A 405 5.58 -0.02 -5.54
N SER A 406 4.53 -0.16 -6.37
CA SER A 406 3.65 -1.34 -6.36
C SER A 406 3.41 -1.89 -7.77
N PRO A 407 4.45 -2.45 -8.44
CA PRO A 407 4.30 -3.05 -9.77
C PRO A 407 3.40 -4.28 -9.73
N MET A 408 2.51 -4.39 -10.72
CA MET A 408 1.52 -5.47 -10.83
C MET A 408 1.72 -6.28 -12.12
N SER A 409 0.64 -6.61 -12.81
CA SER A 409 0.67 -7.39 -14.05
C SER A 409 1.35 -6.65 -15.21
N ALA A 410 1.85 -7.41 -16.17
CA ALA A 410 2.51 -6.88 -17.34
C ALA A 410 2.22 -7.74 -18.60
N PRO A 411 0.92 -7.84 -19.04
CA PRO A 411 0.56 -8.64 -20.19
C PRO A 411 1.16 -8.11 -21.48
N VAL A 412 1.51 -9.03 -22.37
CA VAL A 412 2.02 -8.71 -23.71
C VAL A 412 0.90 -8.79 -24.73
N TYR A 413 0.71 -7.72 -25.49
CA TYR A 413 -0.21 -7.77 -26.60
C TYR A 413 0.37 -8.57 -27.76
N ARG A 414 -0.46 -9.46 -28.34
CA ARG A 414 -0.12 -10.20 -29.58
C ARG A 414 -1.20 -9.99 -30.61
N TYR A 415 -0.81 -9.31 -31.70
CA TYR A 415 -1.74 -9.03 -32.79
C TYR A 415 -2.03 -10.27 -33.61
N ASP A 416 -3.30 -10.65 -33.66
CA ASP A 416 -3.78 -11.72 -34.55
C ASP A 416 -4.59 -11.09 -35.70
N ALA A 417 -4.03 -11.18 -36.92
CA ALA A 417 -4.71 -10.69 -38.13
C ALA A 417 -5.97 -11.50 -38.45
N ALA A 418 -6.05 -12.76 -38.05
CA ALA A 418 -7.20 -13.63 -38.28
C ALA A 418 -8.33 -13.41 -37.27
N ASN A 419 -8.08 -12.74 -36.18
CA ASN A 419 -9.10 -12.39 -35.19
C ASN A 419 -10.11 -11.40 -35.82
N PRO A 420 -11.41 -11.75 -35.94
CA PRO A 420 -12.40 -10.89 -36.59
C PRO A 420 -12.87 -9.73 -35.69
N SER A 421 -12.40 -9.65 -34.45
CA SER A 421 -12.83 -8.64 -33.50
C SER A 421 -12.54 -7.22 -34.00
N SER A 422 -13.54 -6.36 -33.97
CA SER A 422 -13.42 -4.94 -34.33
C SER A 422 -12.79 -4.10 -33.20
N VAL A 423 -12.63 -4.65 -32.01
CA VAL A 423 -12.14 -3.94 -30.81
C VAL A 423 -10.71 -4.34 -30.41
N LYS A 424 -10.10 -5.26 -31.17
CA LYS A 424 -8.69 -5.68 -30.95
C LYS A 424 -7.74 -4.51 -31.13
N PHE A 425 -6.68 -4.49 -30.37
CA PHE A 425 -5.66 -3.47 -30.50
C PHE A 425 -4.95 -3.52 -31.87
N PRO A 426 -4.39 -2.40 -32.33
CA PRO A 426 -3.78 -2.33 -33.67
C PRO A 426 -2.45 -3.09 -33.72
N ALA A 427 -2.05 -3.53 -34.92
CA ALA A 427 -0.81 -4.22 -35.19
C ALA A 427 0.44 -3.42 -34.75
N ALA A 428 0.34 -2.11 -34.66
CA ALA A 428 1.41 -1.25 -34.18
C ALA A 428 1.79 -1.51 -32.70
N LEU A 429 0.91 -2.13 -31.93
CA LEU A 429 1.16 -2.49 -30.53
C LEU A 429 1.57 -3.97 -30.35
N ASP A 430 1.78 -4.72 -31.45
CA ASP A 430 2.22 -6.12 -31.34
C ASP A 430 3.57 -6.22 -30.62
N GLY A 431 3.64 -7.08 -29.62
CA GLY A 431 4.85 -7.30 -28.83
C GLY A 431 5.09 -6.29 -27.70
N HIS A 432 4.25 -5.27 -27.54
CA HIS A 432 4.37 -4.34 -26.43
C HIS A 432 3.93 -4.99 -25.12
N VAL A 433 4.65 -4.69 -24.05
CA VAL A 433 4.32 -5.05 -22.67
C VAL A 433 3.45 -3.94 -22.08
N PHE A 434 2.35 -4.29 -21.47
CA PHE A 434 1.45 -3.35 -20.81
C PHE A 434 1.68 -3.44 -19.30
N ALA A 435 2.71 -2.74 -18.82
CA ALA A 435 3.05 -2.69 -17.41
C ALA A 435 2.00 -1.88 -16.62
N THR A 436 1.59 -2.41 -15.48
CA THR A 436 0.61 -1.80 -14.60
C THR A 436 1.23 -1.51 -13.24
N GLU A 437 0.78 -0.44 -12.60
CA GLU A 437 1.24 -0.04 -11.28
C GLU A 437 0.06 0.40 -10.41
N PHE A 438 -0.06 -0.23 -9.25
CA PHE A 438 -1.18 -0.06 -8.34
C PHE A 438 -1.18 1.33 -7.70
N GLY A 439 -0.11 1.71 -7.06
CA GLY A 439 -0.06 2.95 -6.29
C GLY A 439 0.07 4.21 -7.15
N ARG A 440 0.80 4.13 -8.26
CA ARG A 440 0.93 5.25 -9.23
C ARG A 440 -0.26 5.35 -10.18
N ARG A 441 -1.15 4.36 -10.17
CA ARG A 441 -2.43 4.37 -10.90
C ARG A 441 -2.28 4.56 -12.40
N TRP A 442 -1.30 3.88 -13.02
CA TRP A 442 -1.09 3.97 -14.45
C TRP A 442 -0.97 2.61 -15.12
N ILE A 443 -1.21 2.61 -16.42
CA ILE A 443 -0.80 1.57 -17.37
C ILE A 443 0.16 2.23 -18.35
N LYS A 444 1.31 1.58 -18.60
CA LYS A 444 2.30 2.05 -19.58
C LYS A 444 2.65 0.94 -20.55
N THR A 445 2.89 1.30 -21.80
CA THR A 445 3.44 0.38 -22.78
C THR A 445 4.95 0.44 -22.79
N ILE A 446 5.59 -0.72 -22.92
CA ILE A 446 7.05 -0.85 -22.94
C ILE A 446 7.43 -1.67 -24.18
N ASP A 447 8.29 -1.13 -25.03
CA ASP A 447 8.86 -1.86 -26.15
C ASP A 447 9.84 -2.92 -25.65
N VAL A 448 9.90 -4.05 -26.32
CA VAL A 448 10.93 -5.06 -26.09
C VAL A 448 11.92 -5.02 -27.27
N ASN A 449 13.13 -4.57 -27.01
CA ASN A 449 14.21 -4.51 -28.01
C ASN A 449 14.59 -5.90 -28.50
N ALA A 450 15.26 -5.99 -29.65
CA ALA A 450 15.67 -7.26 -30.25
C ALA A 450 16.61 -8.08 -29.34
N ASP A 451 17.37 -7.43 -28.46
CA ASP A 451 18.21 -8.07 -27.45
C ASP A 451 17.44 -8.47 -26.17
N GLY A 452 16.15 -8.11 -26.09
CA GLY A 452 15.28 -8.37 -24.96
C GLY A 452 15.33 -7.31 -23.85
N SER A 453 16.12 -6.25 -24.00
CA SER A 453 16.13 -5.12 -23.08
C SER A 453 14.83 -4.32 -23.19
N ALA A 454 14.49 -3.54 -22.14
CA ALA A 454 13.39 -2.60 -22.17
C ALA A 454 13.73 -1.44 -23.13
N GLY A 455 12.80 -1.16 -24.03
CA GLY A 455 12.86 -0.08 -24.99
C GLY A 455 12.13 1.17 -24.52
N GLN A 456 11.43 1.82 -25.44
CA GLN A 456 10.65 3.01 -25.15
C GLN A 456 9.49 2.68 -24.20
N VAL A 457 9.28 3.56 -23.21
CA VAL A 457 8.11 3.55 -22.33
C VAL A 457 7.18 4.67 -22.76
N SER A 458 5.90 4.38 -22.92
CA SER A 458 4.88 5.34 -23.31
C SER A 458 3.65 5.24 -22.41
N ASP A 459 2.98 6.36 -22.16
CA ASP A 459 1.72 6.36 -21.42
C ASP A 459 0.61 5.66 -22.23
N PHE A 460 -0.18 4.86 -21.53
CA PHE A 460 -1.39 4.25 -22.09
C PHE A 460 -2.62 4.85 -21.41
N PRO A 461 -3.72 5.15 -22.14
CA PRO A 461 -4.88 5.81 -21.57
C PRO A 461 -5.58 4.91 -20.53
N TRP A 462 -5.44 5.27 -19.28
CA TRP A 462 -6.10 4.67 -18.13
C TRP A 462 -6.87 5.73 -17.35
N ARG A 463 -8.11 5.40 -16.94
CA ARG A 463 -9.01 6.31 -16.22
C ARG A 463 -9.64 5.67 -14.98
N GLY A 464 -9.07 4.60 -14.49
CA GLY A 464 -9.46 3.96 -13.22
C GLY A 464 -8.64 4.45 -12.05
N THR A 465 -8.68 3.68 -10.98
CA THR A 465 -7.93 3.92 -9.75
C THR A 465 -6.70 3.00 -9.70
N GLN A 466 -6.71 1.96 -8.90
CA GLN A 466 -5.57 1.10 -8.61
C GLN A 466 -5.65 -0.20 -9.42
N VAL A 467 -4.79 -0.35 -10.41
CA VAL A 467 -4.78 -1.57 -11.24
C VAL A 467 -4.30 -2.75 -10.41
N MET A 468 -5.19 -3.70 -10.16
CA MET A 468 -4.89 -4.91 -9.40
C MET A 468 -4.43 -6.06 -10.30
N ASP A 469 -5.03 -6.17 -11.49
CA ASP A 469 -4.69 -7.22 -12.45
C ASP A 469 -5.10 -6.81 -13.86
N ALA A 470 -4.45 -7.38 -14.91
CA ALA A 470 -4.78 -7.12 -16.29
C ALA A 470 -4.44 -8.31 -17.20
N ALA A 471 -5.27 -8.58 -18.20
CA ALA A 471 -5.05 -9.61 -19.19
C ALA A 471 -5.67 -9.27 -20.54
N PHE A 472 -5.06 -9.72 -21.64
CA PHE A 472 -5.70 -9.64 -22.96
C PHE A 472 -6.73 -10.76 -23.14
N GLY A 473 -7.92 -10.38 -23.63
CA GLY A 473 -8.98 -11.30 -23.95
C GLY A 473 -8.85 -11.90 -25.36
N PRO A 474 -9.68 -12.92 -25.67
CA PRO A 474 -9.70 -13.55 -26.99
C PRO A 474 -10.17 -12.58 -28.11
N ASP A 475 -10.78 -11.47 -27.78
CA ASP A 475 -11.16 -10.38 -28.68
C ASP A 475 -10.03 -9.38 -28.94
N GLY A 476 -8.87 -9.54 -28.29
CA GLY A 476 -7.71 -8.66 -28.42
C GLY A 476 -7.88 -7.31 -27.71
N ALA A 477 -8.88 -7.17 -26.83
CA ALA A 477 -9.05 -6.05 -25.92
C ALA A 477 -8.31 -6.32 -24.60
N LEU A 478 -7.93 -5.26 -23.88
CA LEU A 478 -7.30 -5.36 -22.56
C LEU A 478 -8.38 -5.31 -21.47
N TYR A 479 -8.44 -6.33 -20.64
CA TYR A 479 -9.29 -6.40 -19.46
C TYR A 479 -8.48 -5.99 -18.25
N VAL A 480 -9.05 -5.11 -17.41
CA VAL A 480 -8.36 -4.53 -16.26
C VAL A 480 -9.26 -4.62 -15.04
N LEU A 481 -8.72 -5.21 -13.98
CA LEU A 481 -9.33 -5.25 -12.65
C LEU A 481 -8.82 -4.06 -11.84
N ASP A 482 -9.73 -3.19 -11.45
CA ASP A 482 -9.48 -1.99 -10.64
C ASP A 482 -9.88 -2.27 -9.19
N TYR A 483 -8.91 -2.15 -8.29
CA TYR A 483 -9.15 -2.40 -6.86
C TYR A 483 -10.09 -1.37 -6.22
N GLY A 484 -10.08 -0.15 -6.74
CA GLY A 484 -10.74 0.97 -6.11
C GLY A 484 -9.80 1.77 -5.21
N THR A 485 -10.34 2.35 -4.15
CA THR A 485 -9.62 3.17 -3.19
C THR A 485 -9.82 2.70 -1.74
N GLY A 486 -10.47 1.56 -1.53
CA GLY A 486 -10.67 0.94 -0.22
C GLY A 486 -9.37 0.35 0.37
N TRP A 487 -9.35 0.18 1.68
CA TRP A 487 -8.20 -0.38 2.41
C TRP A 487 -8.56 -1.78 2.93
N GLY A 488 -8.01 -2.83 2.32
CA GLY A 488 -8.32 -4.20 2.70
C GLY A 488 -9.78 -4.63 2.45
N SER A 489 -10.52 -3.86 1.67
CA SER A 489 -11.89 -4.14 1.24
C SER A 489 -12.20 -3.43 -0.06
N GLY A 490 -13.14 -3.94 -0.85
CA GLY A 490 -13.63 -3.21 -2.02
C GLY A 490 -14.42 -1.96 -1.65
N ASP A 491 -14.55 -1.04 -2.59
CA ASP A 491 -15.34 0.19 -2.43
C ASP A 491 -16.19 0.51 -3.68
N ALA A 492 -16.83 1.68 -3.69
CA ALA A 492 -17.67 2.13 -4.80
C ALA A 492 -16.89 2.41 -6.10
N SER A 493 -15.56 2.51 -6.04
CA SER A 493 -14.67 2.69 -7.21
C SER A 493 -14.07 1.38 -7.71
N SER A 494 -14.13 0.29 -6.94
CA SER A 494 -13.72 -1.05 -7.43
C SER A 494 -14.47 -1.41 -8.70
N ALA A 495 -13.76 -1.83 -9.75
CA ALA A 495 -14.39 -2.03 -11.05
C ALA A 495 -13.68 -3.07 -11.93
N LEU A 496 -14.38 -3.56 -12.93
CA LEU A 496 -13.84 -4.35 -14.03
C LEU A 496 -14.05 -3.57 -15.32
N TYR A 497 -12.98 -3.36 -16.06
CA TYR A 497 -13.00 -2.65 -17.32
C TYR A 497 -12.53 -3.53 -18.49
N ARG A 498 -13.06 -3.21 -19.67
CA ARG A 498 -12.51 -3.68 -20.95
C ARG A 498 -12.07 -2.45 -21.75
N ILE A 499 -10.79 -2.36 -22.09
CA ILE A 499 -10.26 -1.30 -22.94
C ILE A 499 -10.22 -1.80 -24.37
N GLU A 500 -10.94 -1.11 -25.25
CA GLU A 500 -11.15 -1.42 -26.65
C GLU A 500 -10.43 -0.41 -27.56
N TYR A 501 -9.86 -0.87 -28.67
CA TYR A 501 -9.43 0.02 -29.73
C TYR A 501 -10.59 0.31 -30.69
N ASN A 502 -11.00 1.57 -30.77
CA ASN A 502 -12.14 2.01 -31.59
C ASN A 502 -11.92 3.45 -32.11
N PRO A 503 -11.01 3.62 -33.11
CA PRO A 503 -10.56 4.96 -33.52
C PRO A 503 -11.61 5.81 -34.26
N ALA A 504 -12.64 5.21 -34.84
CA ALA A 504 -13.63 5.92 -35.67
C ALA A 504 -15.03 5.33 -35.58
N GLY A 505 -15.29 4.46 -34.60
CA GLY A 505 -16.55 3.76 -34.44
C GLY A 505 -17.48 4.43 -33.43
N ASN A 506 -18.75 4.09 -33.48
CA ASN A 506 -19.73 4.32 -32.42
C ASN A 506 -19.22 3.65 -31.15
N LYS A 507 -19.14 4.39 -30.03
CA LYS A 507 -18.64 3.90 -28.72
C LYS A 507 -19.78 3.30 -27.92
N ALA A 508 -19.47 2.29 -27.08
CA ALA A 508 -20.51 1.71 -26.23
C ALA A 508 -20.94 2.72 -25.16
N PRO A 509 -22.23 2.80 -24.84
CA PRO A 509 -22.71 3.64 -23.75
C PRO A 509 -22.29 3.07 -22.40
N THR A 510 -22.14 3.93 -21.41
CA THR A 510 -21.92 3.54 -20.01
C THR A 510 -23.27 3.39 -19.32
N ALA A 511 -23.54 2.21 -18.76
CA ALA A 511 -24.69 1.98 -17.90
C ALA A 511 -24.36 2.36 -16.45
N ARG A 512 -25.36 2.93 -15.74
CA ARG A 512 -25.32 3.16 -14.30
C ARG A 512 -26.63 2.67 -13.72
N ALA A 513 -26.55 1.68 -12.85
CA ALA A 513 -27.70 1.12 -12.15
C ALA A 513 -27.59 1.42 -10.66
N ALA A 514 -28.64 1.91 -10.07
CA ALA A 514 -28.74 2.12 -8.63
C ALA A 514 -30.12 1.67 -8.12
N ALA A 515 -30.21 1.39 -6.83
CA ALA A 515 -31.45 1.06 -6.14
C ALA A 515 -31.53 1.86 -4.83
N ASP A 516 -32.74 2.25 -4.42
CA ASP A 516 -32.97 2.94 -3.14
C ASP A 516 -32.69 2.01 -1.93
N ARG A 517 -32.73 0.70 -2.14
CA ARG A 517 -32.38 -0.34 -1.18
C ARG A 517 -31.95 -1.61 -1.90
N THR A 518 -31.02 -2.35 -1.30
CA THR A 518 -30.46 -3.58 -1.86
C THR A 518 -30.81 -4.83 -1.06
N SER A 519 -31.47 -4.67 0.10
CA SER A 519 -31.88 -5.79 0.94
C SER A 519 -33.14 -5.48 1.74
N GLY A 520 -33.81 -6.53 2.23
CA GLY A 520 -35.00 -6.40 3.06
C GLY A 520 -35.88 -7.64 3.06
N SER A 521 -36.93 -7.62 3.92
CA SER A 521 -37.92 -8.74 4.00
C SER A 521 -38.86 -8.73 2.81
N ALA A 522 -39.33 -9.90 2.37
CA ALA A 522 -40.40 -10.03 1.38
C ALA A 522 -41.76 -9.63 1.97
N PRO A 523 -42.65 -8.93 1.20
CA PRO A 523 -42.41 -8.39 -0.14
C PRO A 523 -41.52 -7.13 -0.10
N LEU A 524 -40.48 -7.08 -0.93
CA LEU A 524 -39.56 -5.96 -0.99
C LEU A 524 -39.80 -5.13 -2.26
N THR A 525 -40.25 -3.90 -2.08
CA THR A 525 -40.38 -2.94 -3.19
C THR A 525 -39.08 -2.13 -3.30
N VAL A 526 -38.49 -2.13 -4.48
CA VAL A 526 -37.23 -1.44 -4.82
C VAL A 526 -37.48 -0.44 -5.94
N ASN A 527 -37.00 0.78 -5.76
CA ASN A 527 -37.00 1.80 -6.81
C ASN A 527 -35.63 1.86 -7.46
N PHE A 528 -35.57 1.52 -8.73
CA PHE A 528 -34.34 1.51 -9.51
C PHE A 528 -34.13 2.83 -10.23
N SER A 529 -32.85 3.16 -10.48
CA SER A 529 -32.43 4.37 -11.18
C SER A 529 -31.35 4.07 -12.20
N SER A 530 -31.50 4.61 -13.41
CA SER A 530 -30.47 4.65 -14.44
C SER A 530 -29.69 5.96 -14.49
N ALA A 531 -29.82 6.81 -13.48
CA ALA A 531 -29.17 8.12 -13.44
C ALA A 531 -27.64 7.98 -13.54
N GLY A 532 -27.02 8.80 -14.41
CA GLY A 532 -25.60 8.75 -14.72
C GLY A 532 -25.22 7.84 -15.89
N SER A 533 -26.17 7.09 -16.46
CA SER A 533 -25.95 6.42 -17.75
C SER A 533 -25.77 7.45 -18.87
N SER A 534 -24.79 7.23 -19.75
CA SER A 534 -24.44 8.18 -20.80
C SER A 534 -23.89 7.49 -22.05
N ASP A 535 -24.16 8.10 -23.19
CA ASP A 535 -23.53 7.79 -24.47
C ASP A 535 -22.34 8.75 -24.70
N PRO A 536 -21.13 8.24 -25.02
CA PRO A 536 -19.98 9.10 -25.31
C PRO A 536 -20.19 10.11 -26.45
N GLU A 537 -21.01 9.76 -27.43
CA GLU A 537 -21.39 10.62 -28.56
C GLU A 537 -22.61 11.52 -28.25
N GLY A 538 -23.24 11.36 -27.08
CA GLY A 538 -24.39 12.14 -26.63
C GLY A 538 -25.72 11.69 -27.23
N GLY A 539 -25.79 10.48 -27.79
CA GLY A 539 -27.00 9.87 -28.35
C GLY A 539 -28.06 9.56 -27.28
N ALA A 540 -29.31 9.49 -27.67
CA ALA A 540 -30.39 9.12 -26.74
C ALA A 540 -30.35 7.63 -26.43
N LEU A 541 -30.34 7.28 -25.14
CA LEU A 541 -30.33 5.89 -24.68
C LEU A 541 -31.71 5.27 -24.63
N SER A 542 -31.78 4.01 -24.99
CA SER A 542 -32.89 3.11 -24.67
C SER A 542 -32.53 2.26 -23.44
N TYR A 543 -33.52 1.87 -22.65
CA TYR A 543 -33.34 1.20 -21.37
C TYR A 543 -34.05 -0.14 -21.37
N SER A 544 -33.43 -1.14 -20.75
CA SER A 544 -34.03 -2.46 -20.50
C SER A 544 -33.58 -2.98 -19.17
N TRP A 545 -34.50 -3.15 -18.22
CA TRP A 545 -34.25 -3.77 -16.93
C TRP A 545 -34.70 -5.22 -16.95
N ASN A 546 -33.89 -6.11 -16.41
CA ASN A 546 -34.25 -7.47 -16.02
C ASN A 546 -34.02 -7.57 -14.51
N PHE A 547 -35.08 -7.82 -13.75
CA PHE A 547 -35.01 -7.82 -12.28
C PHE A 547 -34.46 -9.11 -11.68
N GLY A 548 -34.12 -10.11 -12.50
CA GLY A 548 -33.54 -11.38 -12.04
C GLY A 548 -34.58 -12.39 -11.54
N ASP A 549 -35.83 -12.02 -11.43
CA ASP A 549 -36.97 -12.90 -11.05
C ASP A 549 -37.85 -13.31 -12.25
N GLY A 550 -37.36 -13.04 -13.48
CA GLY A 550 -38.08 -13.31 -14.74
C GLY A 550 -38.94 -12.15 -15.23
N THR A 551 -39.01 -11.05 -14.50
CA THR A 551 -39.75 -9.85 -14.89
C THR A 551 -38.83 -8.77 -15.47
N THR A 552 -39.36 -7.87 -16.30
CA THR A 552 -38.59 -6.85 -17.02
C THR A 552 -39.30 -5.51 -17.08
N SER A 553 -38.54 -4.43 -17.37
CA SER A 553 -39.09 -3.08 -17.60
C SER A 553 -38.26 -2.31 -18.63
N THR A 554 -38.89 -1.45 -19.44
CA THR A 554 -38.21 -0.50 -20.36
C THR A 554 -38.18 0.93 -19.83
N ALA A 555 -38.69 1.16 -18.63
CA ALA A 555 -38.64 2.49 -18.00
C ALA A 555 -37.20 2.80 -17.56
N ALA A 556 -36.77 4.06 -17.68
CA ALA A 556 -35.44 4.47 -17.21
C ALA A 556 -35.29 4.26 -15.68
N ASN A 557 -36.31 4.56 -14.92
CA ASN A 557 -36.33 4.44 -13.46
C ASN A 557 -37.60 3.69 -12.98
N PRO A 558 -37.61 2.34 -13.06
CA PRO A 558 -38.77 1.55 -12.66
C PRO A 558 -38.86 1.33 -11.16
N SER A 559 -40.04 1.01 -10.67
CA SER A 559 -40.24 0.38 -9.34
C SER A 559 -40.62 -1.08 -9.54
N HIS A 560 -40.02 -1.99 -8.78
CA HIS A 560 -40.31 -3.42 -8.81
C HIS A 560 -40.48 -4.00 -7.42
N THR A 561 -41.33 -5.04 -7.27
CA THR A 561 -41.60 -5.69 -5.98
C THR A 561 -41.27 -7.18 -6.05
N TYR A 562 -40.26 -7.57 -5.32
CA TYR A 562 -39.90 -8.96 -5.10
C TYR A 562 -40.81 -9.60 -4.03
N THR A 563 -41.53 -10.64 -4.39
CA THR A 563 -42.50 -11.28 -3.49
C THR A 563 -41.97 -12.53 -2.81
N ALA A 564 -40.90 -13.11 -3.31
CA ALA A 564 -40.21 -14.28 -2.79
C ALA A 564 -38.85 -13.94 -2.20
N ASN A 565 -38.43 -14.69 -1.17
CA ASN A 565 -37.06 -14.64 -0.69
C ASN A 565 -36.10 -15.18 -1.76
N GLY A 566 -34.93 -14.54 -1.91
CA GLY A 566 -33.93 -14.92 -2.91
C GLY A 566 -32.83 -13.88 -3.07
N GLN A 567 -31.78 -14.27 -3.77
CA GLN A 567 -30.77 -13.34 -4.30
C GLN A 567 -31.11 -13.06 -5.75
N PHE A 568 -31.30 -11.79 -6.09
CA PHE A 568 -31.68 -11.35 -7.43
C PHE A 568 -30.63 -10.40 -7.98
N SER A 569 -30.25 -10.59 -9.23
CA SER A 569 -29.38 -9.69 -9.98
C SER A 569 -30.22 -8.83 -10.89
N ALA A 570 -30.55 -7.62 -10.47
CA ALA A 570 -31.28 -6.67 -11.29
C ALA A 570 -30.31 -5.99 -12.26
N THR A 571 -30.45 -6.26 -13.56
CA THR A 571 -29.54 -5.78 -14.60
C THR A 571 -30.23 -4.72 -15.45
N LEU A 572 -29.59 -3.56 -15.56
CA LEU A 572 -29.90 -2.53 -16.54
C LEU A 572 -29.03 -2.73 -17.77
N THR A 573 -29.64 -2.80 -18.93
CA THR A 573 -28.97 -2.64 -20.23
C THR A 573 -29.39 -1.31 -20.83
N VAL A 574 -28.41 -0.49 -21.22
CA VAL A 574 -28.63 0.72 -22.00
C VAL A 574 -28.08 0.52 -23.39
N THR A 575 -28.82 0.97 -24.40
CA THR A 575 -28.41 0.82 -25.80
C THR A 575 -28.47 2.18 -26.48
N ASP A 576 -27.44 2.52 -27.25
CA ASP A 576 -27.30 3.73 -28.03
C ASP A 576 -28.04 3.64 -29.37
N PRO A 577 -28.17 4.74 -30.13
CA PRO A 577 -28.80 4.73 -31.46
C PRO A 577 -28.01 3.91 -32.49
N GLY A 578 -26.73 3.66 -32.28
CA GLY A 578 -25.87 2.83 -33.15
C GLY A 578 -25.97 1.33 -32.86
N GLY A 579 -26.74 0.95 -31.84
CA GLY A 579 -26.98 -0.46 -31.46
C GLY A 579 -25.92 -1.07 -30.56
N ARG A 580 -24.97 -0.28 -30.03
CA ARG A 580 -24.06 -0.75 -28.98
C ARG A 580 -24.72 -0.65 -27.58
N SER A 581 -24.38 -1.57 -26.73
CA SER A 581 -24.97 -1.64 -25.39
C SER A 581 -23.90 -1.66 -24.31
N GLY A 582 -24.25 -1.13 -23.12
CA GLY A 582 -23.56 -1.33 -21.86
C GLY A 582 -24.53 -1.84 -20.82
N ALA A 583 -24.08 -2.58 -19.83
CA ALA A 583 -24.92 -3.08 -18.75
C ALA A 583 -24.32 -2.75 -17.38
N ALA A 584 -25.18 -2.71 -16.34
CA ALA A 584 -24.79 -2.58 -14.95
C ALA A 584 -25.77 -3.38 -14.10
N THR A 585 -25.30 -4.02 -13.03
CA THR A 585 -26.08 -4.91 -12.18
C THR A 585 -26.17 -4.37 -10.76
N VAL A 586 -27.34 -4.51 -10.15
CA VAL A 586 -27.58 -4.28 -8.72
C VAL A 586 -28.03 -5.60 -8.09
N SER A 587 -27.28 -6.08 -7.12
CA SER A 587 -27.66 -7.28 -6.35
C SER A 587 -28.70 -6.93 -5.30
N ILE A 588 -29.80 -7.68 -5.27
CA ILE A 588 -30.90 -7.50 -4.32
C ILE A 588 -31.05 -8.77 -3.47
N SER A 589 -30.93 -8.63 -2.15
CA SER A 589 -31.16 -9.72 -1.18
C SER A 589 -32.54 -9.58 -0.56
N VAL A 590 -33.41 -10.53 -0.81
CA VAL A 590 -34.77 -10.54 -0.25
C VAL A 590 -34.86 -11.68 0.75
N GLY A 591 -35.19 -11.33 2.01
CA GLY A 591 -35.33 -12.29 3.11
C GLY A 591 -34.18 -12.17 4.14
N ASN A 592 -33.04 -11.57 3.78
CA ASN A 592 -31.99 -11.17 4.69
C ASN A 592 -31.66 -9.69 4.45
N THR A 593 -31.60 -8.91 5.53
CA THR A 593 -31.27 -7.48 5.47
C THR A 593 -29.78 -7.33 5.75
N ALA A 594 -29.06 -6.57 4.95
CA ALA A 594 -27.65 -6.28 5.25
C ALA A 594 -27.52 -5.52 6.58
N PRO A 595 -26.58 -5.91 7.44
CA PRO A 595 -26.35 -5.23 8.70
C PRO A 595 -25.87 -3.80 8.50
N THR A 596 -26.08 -2.95 9.48
CA THR A 596 -25.45 -1.64 9.53
C THR A 596 -24.32 -1.66 10.55
N VAL A 597 -23.17 -1.13 10.18
CA VAL A 597 -21.99 -0.99 11.04
C VAL A 597 -21.55 0.47 11.04
N ARG A 598 -21.28 1.00 12.21
CA ARG A 598 -20.84 2.38 12.39
C ARG A 598 -19.74 2.44 13.44
N ILE A 599 -18.64 3.11 13.14
CA ILE A 599 -17.65 3.50 14.14
C ILE A 599 -18.15 4.77 14.83
N ASP A 600 -18.48 4.65 16.10
CA ASP A 600 -18.93 5.79 16.92
C ASP A 600 -17.75 6.62 17.44
N GLY A 601 -16.62 5.96 17.61
CA GLY A 601 -15.35 6.57 17.95
C GLY A 601 -14.18 5.61 17.70
N PRO A 602 -13.00 6.17 17.40
CA PRO A 602 -12.67 7.58 17.19
C PRO A 602 -13.27 8.15 15.91
N ALA A 603 -13.44 9.47 15.84
CA ALA A 603 -13.94 10.15 14.64
C ALA A 603 -12.98 9.98 13.45
N ASN A 604 -13.52 9.94 12.23
CA ASN A 604 -12.70 9.91 11.02
C ASN A 604 -11.80 11.17 10.95
N GLY A 605 -10.49 10.97 10.79
CA GLY A 605 -9.49 12.04 10.84
C GLY A 605 -8.89 12.30 12.23
N THR A 606 -9.23 11.51 13.25
CA THR A 606 -8.64 11.65 14.60
C THR A 606 -7.12 11.54 14.55
N LEU A 607 -6.46 12.37 15.33
CA LEU A 607 -5.00 12.42 15.40
C LEU A 607 -4.45 11.36 16.36
N PHE A 608 -3.43 10.65 15.90
CA PHE A 608 -2.70 9.65 16.70
C PHE A 608 -1.19 9.84 16.59
N SER A 609 -0.46 9.17 17.45
CA SER A 609 0.99 8.94 17.36
C SER A 609 1.27 7.45 17.50
N PHE A 610 2.36 6.97 16.94
CA PHE A 610 2.82 5.61 17.20
C PHE A 610 3.04 5.39 18.69
N GLY A 611 2.61 4.23 19.19
CA GLY A 611 2.57 3.90 20.62
C GLY A 611 1.28 4.30 21.33
N ASP A 612 0.35 5.01 20.70
CA ASP A 612 -0.92 5.38 21.32
C ASP A 612 -1.83 4.17 21.54
N ALA A 613 -2.57 4.20 22.64
CA ALA A 613 -3.70 3.32 22.90
C ALA A 613 -4.99 4.01 22.43
N VAL A 614 -5.56 3.55 21.33
CA VAL A 614 -6.73 4.16 20.70
C VAL A 614 -8.00 3.42 21.12
N PRO A 615 -8.84 4.01 21.97
CA PRO A 615 -10.13 3.41 22.31
C PRO A 615 -11.09 3.50 21.13
N TYR A 616 -11.88 2.44 20.93
CA TYR A 616 -12.90 2.42 19.89
C TYR A 616 -14.26 1.98 20.43
N THR A 617 -15.31 2.42 19.74
CA THR A 617 -16.69 1.98 19.94
C THR A 617 -17.36 1.80 18.60
N ILE A 618 -18.12 0.71 18.45
CA ILE A 618 -18.83 0.32 17.24
C ILE A 618 -20.30 0.10 17.60
N THR A 619 -21.20 0.63 16.80
CA THR A 619 -22.62 0.23 16.80
C THR A 619 -22.85 -0.62 15.55
N ALA A 620 -23.25 -1.87 15.76
CA ALA A 620 -23.76 -2.74 14.73
C ALA A 620 -25.24 -3.02 15.01
N SER A 621 -26.03 -3.14 13.95
CA SER A 621 -27.42 -3.56 14.05
C SER A 621 -27.85 -4.34 12.83
N ASP A 622 -28.61 -5.37 13.06
CA ASP A 622 -29.25 -6.19 12.04
C ASP A 622 -30.69 -6.51 12.46
N ARG A 623 -31.57 -6.55 11.47
CA ARG A 623 -33.00 -6.72 11.75
C ARG A 623 -33.35 -8.14 12.14
N GLU A 624 -32.72 -9.07 11.48
CA GLU A 624 -33.01 -10.51 11.60
C GLU A 624 -32.22 -11.12 12.77
N ASP A 625 -31.00 -10.68 13.02
CA ASP A 625 -30.18 -11.13 14.17
C ASP A 625 -30.66 -10.55 15.50
N GLY A 626 -31.35 -9.40 15.48
CA GLY A 626 -31.87 -8.74 16.68
C GLY A 626 -30.76 -8.18 17.56
N THR A 627 -30.45 -8.83 18.68
CA THR A 627 -29.37 -8.41 19.58
C THR A 627 -28.03 -8.89 19.02
N ILE A 628 -27.17 -7.95 18.67
CA ILE A 628 -25.83 -8.25 18.12
C ILE A 628 -24.93 -8.89 19.16
N ASP A 629 -24.33 -10.02 18.80
CA ASP A 629 -23.21 -10.60 19.54
C ASP A 629 -21.92 -9.84 19.22
N CYS A 630 -21.43 -9.06 20.17
CA CYS A 630 -20.22 -8.27 20.02
C CYS A 630 -18.96 -9.12 19.75
N GLN A 631 -18.94 -10.42 20.03
CA GLN A 631 -17.82 -11.29 19.69
C GLN A 631 -17.71 -11.53 18.18
N ARG A 632 -18.74 -11.18 17.40
CA ARG A 632 -18.76 -11.28 15.94
C ARG A 632 -18.47 -9.95 15.24
N VAL A 633 -18.41 -8.86 16.01
CA VAL A 633 -17.98 -7.55 15.51
C VAL A 633 -16.46 -7.51 15.54
N LYS A 634 -15.84 -7.18 14.45
CA LYS A 634 -14.38 -7.05 14.34
C LYS A 634 -13.98 -5.59 14.16
N MET A 635 -12.84 -5.24 14.72
CA MET A 635 -12.13 -3.99 14.50
C MET A 635 -10.71 -4.32 14.08
N SER A 636 -10.34 -3.98 12.85
CA SER A 636 -8.99 -4.15 12.32
C SER A 636 -8.25 -2.81 12.28
N TYR A 637 -6.99 -2.84 12.68
CA TYR A 637 -6.04 -1.76 12.44
C TYR A 637 -5.19 -2.09 11.22
N VAL A 638 -5.20 -1.19 10.25
CA VAL A 638 -4.38 -1.27 9.03
C VAL A 638 -3.42 -0.09 9.06
N LEU A 639 -2.12 -0.34 8.99
CA LEU A 639 -1.12 0.69 8.74
C LEU A 639 -1.18 1.06 7.27
N GLY A 640 -1.65 2.27 6.98
CA GLY A 640 -1.66 2.82 5.62
C GLY A 640 -0.40 3.63 5.36
N HIS A 641 0.17 3.49 4.17
CA HIS A 641 1.18 4.40 3.69
C HIS A 641 1.03 4.64 2.19
N ASP A 642 1.22 5.87 1.78
CA ASP A 642 1.06 6.33 0.40
C ASP A 642 -0.27 5.89 -0.22
N SER A 643 -0.33 4.75 -0.88
CA SER A 643 -1.51 4.27 -1.61
C SER A 643 -1.93 2.84 -1.25
N HIS A 644 -1.25 2.18 -0.31
CA HIS A 644 -1.62 0.85 0.15
C HIS A 644 -1.51 0.72 1.66
N GLY A 645 -1.95 -0.41 2.23
CA GLY A 645 -1.96 -0.62 3.68
C GLY A 645 -1.70 -2.07 4.06
N HIS A 646 -1.12 -2.23 5.25
CA HIS A 646 -0.82 -3.51 5.85
C HIS A 646 -1.76 -3.75 7.04
N PRO A 647 -2.62 -4.79 7.01
CA PRO A 647 -3.31 -5.22 8.21
C PRO A 647 -2.30 -5.59 9.30
N ILE A 648 -2.47 -5.01 10.49
CA ILE A 648 -1.52 -5.22 11.61
C ILE A 648 -2.15 -6.06 12.69
N THR A 649 -3.38 -5.78 13.07
CA THR A 649 -4.07 -6.54 14.14
C THR A 649 -5.58 -6.43 14.00
N THR A 650 -6.29 -7.47 14.41
CA THR A 650 -7.75 -7.51 14.46
C THR A 650 -8.21 -7.92 15.86
N GLN A 651 -9.17 -7.18 16.41
CA GLN A 651 -9.81 -7.47 17.67
C GLN A 651 -11.31 -7.71 17.48
N THR A 652 -11.92 -8.50 18.35
CA THR A 652 -13.38 -8.71 18.39
C THR A 652 -13.98 -7.91 19.54
N GLY A 653 -15.16 -7.34 19.30
CA GLY A 653 -15.88 -6.58 20.31
C GLY A 653 -16.51 -5.30 19.78
N CYS A 654 -17.68 -4.90 20.33
CA CYS A 654 -18.31 -3.61 20.02
C CYS A 654 -17.56 -2.42 20.64
N SER A 655 -16.58 -2.66 21.50
CA SER A 655 -15.69 -1.65 22.05
C SER A 655 -14.40 -2.29 22.54
N GLY A 656 -13.33 -1.52 22.53
CA GLY A 656 -12.02 -2.00 22.95
C GLY A 656 -10.98 -0.88 22.90
N THR A 657 -9.72 -1.29 22.93
CA THR A 657 -8.59 -0.38 22.73
C THR A 657 -7.59 -1.04 21.82
N LEU A 658 -7.32 -0.40 20.69
CA LEU A 658 -6.25 -0.81 19.78
C LEU A 658 -4.93 -0.23 20.27
N GLN A 659 -3.93 -1.08 20.44
CA GLN A 659 -2.57 -0.65 20.73
C GLN A 659 -1.85 -0.41 19.42
N ILE A 660 -1.64 0.85 19.06
CA ILE A 660 -0.85 1.20 17.88
C ILE A 660 0.62 0.82 18.15
N PRO A 661 1.35 0.21 17.22
CA PRO A 661 2.79 -0.05 17.36
C PRO A 661 3.59 1.20 17.75
N VAL A 662 4.77 1.03 18.34
CA VAL A 662 5.60 2.15 18.82
C VAL A 662 6.28 2.94 17.69
N ASP A 663 6.37 2.34 16.50
CA ASP A 663 6.82 2.99 15.27
C ASP A 663 6.04 2.44 14.08
N GLY A 664 6.15 3.10 12.94
CA GLY A 664 5.50 2.69 11.69
C GLY A 664 6.37 1.77 10.85
N GLU A 665 7.58 1.47 11.30
CA GLU A 665 8.59 0.66 10.60
C GLU A 665 8.85 1.05 9.12
N HIS A 666 8.46 2.27 8.78
CA HIS A 666 8.63 2.87 7.47
C HIS A 666 9.53 4.11 7.58
N ASP A 667 10.10 4.52 6.45
CA ASP A 667 10.86 5.75 6.37
C ASP A 667 9.99 6.96 6.75
N THR A 668 10.63 7.96 7.34
CA THR A 668 9.97 9.25 7.64
C THR A 668 9.50 9.98 6.38
N ALA A 669 9.98 9.61 5.20
CA ALA A 669 9.50 10.12 3.91
C ALA A 669 8.14 9.55 3.49
N ALA A 670 7.71 8.41 4.04
CA ALA A 670 6.44 7.80 3.69
C ALA A 670 5.23 8.57 4.26
N ASN A 671 4.15 8.62 3.50
CA ASN A 671 2.89 9.22 3.94
C ASN A 671 2.11 8.24 4.83
N LEU A 672 2.45 8.15 6.11
CA LEU A 672 1.87 7.18 7.04
C LEU A 672 0.54 7.67 7.63
N PHE A 673 -0.39 6.74 7.83
CA PHE A 673 -1.68 6.95 8.49
C PHE A 673 -2.22 5.61 9.03
N ALA A 674 -3.25 5.66 9.86
CA ALA A 674 -3.93 4.46 10.35
C ALA A 674 -5.31 4.34 9.72
N VAL A 675 -5.74 3.13 9.36
CA VAL A 675 -7.13 2.83 8.97
C VAL A 675 -7.72 1.89 10.01
N LEU A 676 -8.86 2.28 10.54
CA LEU A 676 -9.69 1.44 11.39
C LEU A 676 -10.83 0.90 10.55
N ASP A 677 -10.92 -0.42 10.41
CA ASP A 677 -11.97 -1.12 9.67
C ASP A 677 -12.87 -1.91 10.62
N ALA A 678 -14.12 -1.48 10.76
CA ALA A 678 -15.13 -2.16 11.54
C ALA A 678 -15.98 -3.07 10.64
N GLU A 679 -16.07 -4.33 10.97
CA GLU A 679 -16.78 -5.36 10.21
C GLU A 679 -17.82 -6.08 11.07
N TYR A 680 -18.98 -6.36 10.50
CA TYR A 680 -19.94 -7.32 11.03
C TYR A 680 -20.54 -8.17 9.91
N THR A 681 -20.55 -9.49 10.13
CA THR A 681 -21.21 -10.47 9.26
C THR A 681 -22.42 -11.01 10.00
N ASP A 682 -23.63 -10.85 9.43
CA ASP A 682 -24.88 -11.37 10.00
C ASP A 682 -24.93 -12.90 9.97
N LEU A 683 -26.00 -13.47 10.55
CA LEU A 683 -26.19 -14.94 10.59
C LEU A 683 -26.85 -15.49 9.33
N GLY A 684 -27.26 -14.60 8.41
CA GLY A 684 -28.17 -14.94 7.34
C GLY A 684 -29.59 -15.18 7.87
N ALA A 685 -30.58 -15.06 7.01
CA ALA A 685 -31.99 -15.28 7.40
C ALA A 685 -32.83 -15.85 6.27
N ASN A 686 -33.92 -16.57 6.62
CA ASN A 686 -34.89 -17.07 5.67
C ASN A 686 -34.29 -17.87 4.50
N GLY A 687 -33.19 -18.62 4.76
CA GLY A 687 -32.46 -19.40 3.77
C GLY A 687 -31.52 -18.59 2.88
N GLN A 688 -31.35 -17.28 3.17
CA GLN A 688 -30.39 -16.44 2.50
C GLN A 688 -29.04 -16.50 3.24
N PRO A 689 -27.90 -16.41 2.51
CA PRO A 689 -26.57 -16.43 3.11
C PRO A 689 -26.31 -15.20 3.97
N PRO A 690 -25.32 -15.28 4.89
CA PRO A 690 -24.80 -14.13 5.61
C PRO A 690 -24.33 -13.01 4.69
N VAL A 691 -24.50 -11.75 5.15
CA VAL A 691 -24.02 -10.55 4.49
C VAL A 691 -23.03 -9.83 5.42
N THR A 692 -21.90 -9.39 4.87
CA THR A 692 -20.88 -8.62 5.59
C THR A 692 -20.99 -7.15 5.24
N THR A 693 -20.91 -6.29 6.25
CA THR A 693 -20.82 -4.83 6.09
C THR A 693 -19.58 -4.30 6.79
N HIS A 694 -18.88 -3.38 6.13
CA HIS A 694 -17.68 -2.68 6.59
C HIS A 694 -17.91 -1.18 6.75
N THR A 695 -17.18 -0.57 7.68
CA THR A 695 -17.08 0.88 7.81
C THR A 695 -15.65 1.25 8.21
N GLN A 696 -15.05 2.21 7.49
CA GLN A 696 -13.66 2.60 7.69
C GLN A 696 -13.53 4.04 8.17
N HIS A 697 -12.62 4.27 9.12
CA HIS A 697 -12.14 5.59 9.53
C HIS A 697 -10.64 5.66 9.36
N VAL A 698 -10.17 6.77 8.78
CA VAL A 698 -8.73 7.06 8.64
C VAL A 698 -8.31 7.93 9.80
N LEU A 699 -7.23 7.58 10.49
CA LEU A 699 -6.60 8.39 11.51
C LEU A 699 -5.33 9.04 10.96
N GLN A 700 -5.04 10.26 11.38
CA GLN A 700 -3.91 11.05 10.87
C GLN A 700 -2.82 11.17 11.92
N LEU A 701 -1.55 11.13 11.50
CA LEU A 701 -0.44 11.40 12.41
C LEU A 701 -0.50 12.84 12.96
N ARG A 702 -0.19 13.00 14.25
CA ARG A 702 -0.03 14.32 14.88
C ARG A 702 1.11 15.12 14.29
N HIS A 703 2.21 14.44 13.98
CA HIS A 703 3.35 14.97 13.24
C HIS A 703 3.27 14.48 11.81
N ARG A 704 3.28 15.41 10.84
CA ARG A 704 3.12 15.07 9.43
C ARG A 704 3.96 15.98 8.56
N GLN A 705 4.50 15.44 7.51
CA GLN A 705 5.23 16.18 6.50
C GLN A 705 4.27 16.93 5.57
N ALA A 706 4.64 18.14 5.17
CA ALA A 706 3.76 19.04 4.44
C ALA A 706 3.51 18.58 2.99
N GLU A 707 4.46 17.87 2.39
CA GLU A 707 4.35 17.32 1.04
C GLU A 707 3.26 16.27 0.87
N HIS A 708 2.77 15.68 1.96
CA HIS A 708 1.68 14.71 1.94
C HIS A 708 0.30 15.38 1.92
N TYR A 709 0.17 16.50 1.26
CA TYR A 709 -1.11 17.18 1.09
C TYR A 709 -2.04 16.41 0.16
N SER A 710 -3.35 16.54 0.37
CA SER A 710 -4.38 15.96 -0.51
C SER A 710 -4.60 16.79 -1.76
N THR A 711 -4.53 18.12 -1.63
CA THR A 711 -4.66 19.09 -2.73
C THR A 711 -3.89 20.36 -2.42
N GLN A 712 -3.54 21.13 -3.45
CA GLN A 712 -2.79 22.39 -3.31
C GLN A 712 -3.17 23.41 -4.39
N SER A 713 -2.73 24.66 -4.20
CA SER A 713 -2.77 25.72 -5.20
C SER A 713 -1.53 26.60 -5.06
N GLY A 714 -0.78 26.73 -6.16
CA GLY A 714 0.34 27.64 -6.29
C GLY A 714 1.70 27.11 -5.79
N THR A 715 1.74 25.97 -5.10
CA THR A 715 2.96 25.44 -4.49
C THR A 715 3.65 24.39 -5.35
N ALA A 716 4.93 24.09 -5.07
CA ALA A 716 5.72 23.04 -5.70
C ALA A 716 6.50 22.23 -4.63
N LEU A 717 6.95 21.03 -4.99
CA LEU A 717 7.78 20.18 -4.12
C LEU A 717 9.25 20.31 -4.49
N TYR A 718 10.11 20.37 -3.47
CA TYR A 718 11.56 20.50 -3.62
C TYR A 718 12.28 19.49 -2.75
N ASP A 719 13.22 18.74 -3.35
CA ASP A 719 14.12 17.86 -2.61
C ASP A 719 15.14 18.70 -1.83
N LYS A 720 15.30 18.42 -0.54
CA LYS A 720 16.19 19.15 0.37
C LYS A 720 16.81 18.22 1.40
N ALA A 721 18.13 18.21 1.44
CA ALA A 721 18.87 17.30 2.32
C ALA A 721 18.65 17.57 3.82
N ALA A 722 18.29 18.79 4.20
CA ALA A 722 18.04 19.17 5.59
C ALA A 722 16.55 19.07 5.99
N ALA A 723 15.66 18.70 5.06
CA ALA A 723 14.25 18.46 5.35
C ALA A 723 14.05 17.09 6.00
N GLU A 724 13.03 16.97 6.84
CA GLU A 724 12.53 15.68 7.28
C GLU A 724 11.94 14.94 6.07
N GLY A 725 12.26 13.64 5.89
CA GLY A 725 11.83 12.94 4.68
C GLY A 725 12.48 13.40 3.37
N GLY A 726 13.39 14.38 3.43
CA GLY A 726 14.18 14.82 2.28
C GLY A 726 13.46 15.77 1.32
N ARG A 727 12.22 16.23 1.62
CA ARG A 727 11.42 17.05 0.71
C ARG A 727 10.65 18.15 1.44
N THR A 728 10.33 19.24 0.76
CA THR A 728 9.52 20.34 1.30
C THR A 728 8.47 20.83 0.30
N VAL A 729 7.42 21.47 0.82
CA VAL A 729 6.52 22.31 0.03
C VAL A 729 7.16 23.70 -0.09
N GLY A 730 7.45 24.12 -1.31
CA GLY A 730 8.09 25.41 -1.63
C GLY A 730 7.41 26.12 -2.79
N ASP A 731 8.10 27.12 -3.36
CA ASP A 731 7.57 28.13 -4.30
C ASP A 731 6.31 28.86 -3.78
N ILE A 732 6.19 28.91 -2.45
CA ILE A 732 5.04 29.48 -1.77
C ILE A 732 5.00 30.99 -2.01
N GLN A 733 3.88 31.49 -2.54
CA GLN A 733 3.60 32.90 -2.77
C GLN A 733 2.35 33.35 -2.00
N ASN A 734 2.07 34.62 -2.03
CA ASN A 734 0.90 35.20 -1.34
C ASN A 734 -0.41 34.69 -1.94
N GLY A 735 -1.22 34.00 -1.13
CA GLY A 735 -2.51 33.43 -1.51
C GLY A 735 -2.48 31.93 -1.78
N ASP A 736 -1.31 31.31 -1.82
CA ASP A 736 -1.17 29.87 -2.00
C ASP A 736 -1.63 29.09 -0.76
N TRP A 737 -1.90 27.81 -0.96
CA TRP A 737 -2.35 26.92 0.11
C TRP A 737 -2.12 25.44 -0.21
N ILE A 738 -2.05 24.64 0.85
CA ILE A 738 -2.12 23.18 0.81
C ILE A 738 -3.26 22.70 1.71
N ALA A 739 -3.87 21.56 1.39
CA ALA A 739 -4.99 21.02 2.15
C ALA A 739 -4.86 19.51 2.41
N PHE A 740 -5.43 19.09 3.53
CA PHE A 740 -5.40 17.72 4.02
C PHE A 740 -6.78 17.24 4.45
N GLN A 741 -7.13 15.99 4.18
CA GLN A 741 -8.40 15.41 4.60
C GLN A 741 -8.31 13.88 4.75
N PRO A 742 -9.12 13.27 5.66
CA PRO A 742 -9.93 13.92 6.71
C PRO A 742 -9.10 14.36 7.91
N TYR A 743 -9.56 15.35 8.69
CA TYR A 743 -8.96 15.76 9.97
C TYR A 743 -10.02 15.98 11.04
N ALA A 744 -9.83 15.39 12.23
CA ALA A 744 -10.60 15.67 13.42
C ALA A 744 -9.66 16.24 14.50
N LEU A 745 -9.76 17.55 14.72
CA LEU A 745 -8.82 18.32 15.54
C LEU A 745 -9.25 18.41 17.02
N GLY A 746 -10.23 17.63 17.43
CA GLY A 746 -10.74 17.67 18.81
C GLY A 746 -9.64 17.49 19.85
N GLY A 747 -9.60 18.37 20.84
CA GLY A 747 -8.63 18.32 21.93
C GLY A 747 -7.26 18.94 21.65
N VAL A 748 -6.94 19.37 20.40
CA VAL A 748 -5.69 20.10 20.12
C VAL A 748 -5.86 21.59 20.39
N ASN A 749 -4.81 22.24 20.81
CA ASN A 749 -4.79 23.69 21.09
C ASN A 749 -3.48 24.37 20.66
N ARG A 750 -2.58 23.63 19.99
CA ARG A 750 -1.30 24.11 19.50
C ARG A 750 -1.02 23.54 18.12
N PHE A 751 -0.45 24.39 17.26
CA PHE A 751 0.12 24.05 15.98
C PHE A 751 1.58 24.50 15.93
N THR A 752 2.47 23.65 15.43
CA THR A 752 3.87 23.95 15.19
C THR A 752 4.18 23.57 13.75
N ALA A 753 4.86 24.42 13.01
CA ALA A 753 5.37 24.12 11.68
C ALA A 753 6.90 24.26 11.65
N ARG A 754 7.57 23.34 10.95
CA ARG A 754 8.99 23.41 10.63
C ARG A 754 9.13 24.06 9.27
N VAL A 755 9.81 25.19 9.23
CA VAL A 755 9.83 26.10 8.07
C VAL A 755 11.25 26.59 7.76
N SER A 756 11.50 26.97 6.50
CA SER A 756 12.73 27.66 6.09
C SER A 756 12.43 28.83 5.17
N SER A 757 13.26 29.86 5.15
CA SER A 757 13.11 31.00 4.24
C SER A 757 14.44 31.70 3.92
N ALA A 758 14.78 31.73 2.64
CA ALA A 758 15.70 32.71 2.08
C ALA A 758 14.95 33.82 1.30
N GLY A 759 13.62 33.76 1.29
CA GLY A 759 12.70 34.71 0.68
C GLY A 759 12.34 35.87 1.62
N SER A 760 11.07 36.27 1.60
CA SER A 760 10.58 37.41 2.40
C SER A 760 10.00 37.03 3.77
N GLY A 761 9.90 35.72 4.09
CA GLY A 761 9.10 35.25 5.21
C GLY A 761 7.60 35.53 4.96
N GLY A 762 6.80 35.50 6.03
CA GLY A 762 5.38 35.78 5.88
C GLY A 762 4.55 35.22 7.02
N THR A 763 3.32 34.83 6.72
CA THR A 763 2.41 34.21 7.68
C THR A 763 1.85 32.88 7.13
N LEU A 764 1.76 31.90 8.01
CA LEU A 764 1.05 30.64 7.80
C LEU A 764 -0.20 30.65 8.68
N SER A 765 -1.37 30.45 8.09
CA SER A 765 -2.65 30.36 8.83
C SER A 765 -3.24 28.98 8.71
N VAL A 766 -3.64 28.40 9.84
CA VAL A 766 -4.38 27.14 9.95
C VAL A 766 -5.86 27.41 9.82
N ARG A 767 -6.52 26.83 8.80
CA ARG A 767 -7.93 27.03 8.49
C ARG A 767 -8.67 25.72 8.30
N THR A 768 -9.98 25.76 8.28
CA THR A 768 -10.84 24.59 8.06
C THR A 768 -11.93 24.86 7.03
N GLY A 769 -12.33 23.81 6.28
CA GLY A 769 -13.43 23.83 5.33
C GLY A 769 -13.10 24.41 3.96
N SER A 770 -12.35 25.53 3.90
CA SER A 770 -11.90 26.13 2.63
C SER A 770 -10.64 27.00 2.87
N PRO A 771 -9.93 27.42 1.79
CA PRO A 771 -8.79 28.34 1.93
C PRO A 771 -9.15 29.71 2.53
N THR A 772 -10.41 30.07 2.46
CA THR A 772 -10.96 31.32 3.07
C THR A 772 -11.82 31.05 4.29
N GLY A 773 -11.85 29.80 4.76
CA GLY A 773 -12.64 29.36 5.91
C GLY A 773 -12.13 29.90 7.25
N PRO A 774 -12.77 29.48 8.37
CA PRO A 774 -12.39 29.92 9.71
C PRO A 774 -10.92 29.72 10.01
N VAL A 775 -10.27 30.74 10.58
CA VAL A 775 -8.89 30.68 11.06
C VAL A 775 -8.87 30.12 12.48
N LEU A 776 -8.12 29.05 12.68
CA LEU A 776 -7.88 28.48 14.01
C LEU A 776 -6.66 29.10 14.68
N GLY A 777 -5.65 29.48 13.91
CA GLY A 777 -4.43 30.11 14.37
C GLY A 777 -3.59 30.64 13.22
N THR A 778 -2.72 31.62 13.53
CA THR A 778 -1.76 32.17 12.55
C THR A 778 -0.40 32.29 13.19
N VAL A 779 0.65 31.96 12.45
CA VAL A 779 2.03 32.06 12.88
C VAL A 779 2.83 32.89 11.88
N THR A 780 3.75 33.72 12.38
CA THR A 780 4.70 34.44 11.56
C THR A 780 5.89 33.55 11.27
N VAL A 781 6.24 33.43 9.97
CA VAL A 781 7.42 32.73 9.50
C VAL A 781 8.54 33.72 9.27
N PRO A 782 9.65 33.64 10.03
CA PRO A 782 10.79 34.54 9.85
C PRO A 782 11.63 34.19 8.64
N VAL A 783 12.44 35.09 8.15
CA VAL A 783 13.55 34.80 7.26
C VAL A 783 14.63 34.04 8.03
N THR A 784 14.93 32.78 7.65
CA THR A 784 15.88 31.92 8.36
C THR A 784 17.32 32.03 7.81
N GLY A 785 17.51 32.75 6.70
CA GLY A 785 18.82 32.97 6.08
C GLY A 785 19.19 31.91 5.03
N GLY A 786 18.37 30.90 4.78
CA GLY A 786 18.62 29.89 3.75
C GLY A 786 17.44 28.94 3.57
N TRP A 787 17.31 28.35 2.38
CA TRP A 787 16.28 27.37 2.06
C TRP A 787 16.50 26.01 2.72
N GLU A 788 17.71 25.73 3.22
CA GLU A 788 18.09 24.54 4.00
C GLU A 788 18.23 24.85 5.50
N THR A 789 17.87 26.07 5.94
CA THR A 789 17.96 26.48 7.34
C THR A 789 16.58 26.49 7.95
N PHE A 790 16.22 25.38 8.59
CA PHE A 790 14.90 25.18 9.17
C PHE A 790 14.81 25.69 10.61
N THR A 791 13.62 26.13 11.00
CA THR A 791 13.24 26.50 12.37
C THR A 791 11.79 26.16 12.62
N ASP A 792 11.45 25.91 13.90
CA ASP A 792 10.09 25.68 14.32
C ASP A 792 9.40 27.00 14.67
N VAL A 793 8.19 27.17 14.15
CA VAL A 793 7.30 28.28 14.49
C VAL A 793 5.98 27.74 15.03
N SER A 794 5.42 28.35 16.08
CA SER A 794 4.26 27.80 16.77
C SER A 794 3.19 28.85 17.04
N THR A 795 1.93 28.42 17.09
CA THR A 795 0.79 29.23 17.50
C THR A 795 -0.19 28.43 18.33
N ALA A 796 -0.92 29.13 19.22
CA ALA A 796 -2.08 28.55 19.89
C ALA A 796 -3.26 28.48 18.90
N LEU A 797 -4.06 27.43 19.01
CA LEU A 797 -5.28 27.26 18.23
C LEU A 797 -6.50 27.62 19.09
N SER A 798 -7.49 28.25 18.46
CA SER A 798 -8.78 28.63 19.07
C SER A 798 -9.92 28.26 18.14
N ASN A 799 -11.12 28.09 18.68
CA ASN A 799 -12.32 27.71 17.93
C ASN A 799 -12.13 26.41 17.10
N VAL A 800 -11.39 25.47 17.67
CA VAL A 800 -11.12 24.19 17.05
C VAL A 800 -12.41 23.39 16.91
N PRO A 801 -12.79 22.91 15.69
CA PRO A 801 -14.02 22.16 15.49
C PRO A 801 -13.93 20.77 16.14
N THR A 802 -15.08 20.22 16.55
CA THR A 802 -15.19 18.90 17.17
C THR A 802 -15.43 17.77 16.17
N GLY A 803 -15.79 18.08 14.92
CA GLY A 803 -16.06 17.11 13.85
C GLY A 803 -14.92 16.99 12.85
N THR A 804 -15.12 16.08 11.89
CA THR A 804 -14.21 15.88 10.76
C THR A 804 -14.28 17.05 9.79
N VAL A 805 -13.13 17.57 9.39
CA VAL A 805 -12.99 18.74 8.51
C VAL A 805 -11.90 18.49 7.45
N THR A 806 -11.87 19.33 6.42
CA THR A 806 -10.68 19.54 5.59
C THR A 806 -9.82 20.61 6.24
N LEU A 807 -8.56 20.30 6.50
CA LEU A 807 -7.56 21.22 7.03
C LEU A 807 -6.92 21.98 5.87
N TYR A 808 -6.75 23.29 6.02
CA TYR A 808 -6.01 24.15 5.09
C TYR A 808 -4.86 24.85 5.80
N LEU A 809 -3.68 24.80 5.21
CA LEU A 809 -2.56 25.69 5.54
C LEU A 809 -2.46 26.74 4.42
N THR A 810 -2.73 27.99 4.76
CA THR A 810 -2.77 29.08 3.79
C THR A 810 -1.63 30.07 4.05
N PHE A 811 -1.05 30.61 3.00
CA PHE A 811 0.16 31.39 3.04
C PHE A 811 -0.08 32.83 2.59
N ALA A 812 0.51 33.78 3.31
CA ALA A 812 0.40 35.19 2.98
C ALA A 812 1.71 35.95 3.29
N GLY A 813 2.01 36.94 2.50
CA GLY A 813 3.23 37.77 2.66
C GLY A 813 3.41 38.81 1.60
N GLY A 814 4.65 39.25 1.44
CA GLY A 814 5.06 40.19 0.38
C GLY A 814 5.01 39.61 -1.03
N THR A 815 5.63 40.26 -1.96
CA THR A 815 5.80 39.75 -3.35
C THR A 815 6.97 38.79 -3.45
N GLY A 816 6.83 37.76 -4.31
CA GLY A 816 7.84 36.72 -4.55
C GLY A 816 7.72 35.56 -3.58
N THR A 817 8.68 34.65 -3.63
CA THR A 817 8.70 33.43 -2.80
C THR A 817 8.85 33.79 -1.33
N LEU A 818 8.00 33.24 -0.48
CA LEU A 818 7.89 33.59 0.93
C LEU A 818 8.79 32.71 1.80
N PHE A 819 8.47 31.42 1.86
CA PHE A 819 9.12 30.41 2.71
C PHE A 819 8.76 29.01 2.21
N ASP A 820 9.41 28.00 2.77
CA ASP A 820 9.06 26.60 2.57
C ASP A 820 8.48 26.03 3.87
N VAL A 821 7.63 25.01 3.72
CA VAL A 821 7.10 24.23 4.84
C VAL A 821 7.56 22.79 4.68
N ASP A 822 8.23 22.27 5.69
CA ASP A 822 8.73 20.92 5.78
C ASP A 822 7.71 19.99 6.46
N ALA A 823 7.45 20.22 7.73
CA ALA A 823 6.54 19.40 8.53
C ALA A 823 5.68 20.26 9.45
N TYR A 824 4.63 19.65 10.00
CA TYR A 824 3.84 20.28 11.03
C TYR A 824 3.39 19.28 12.10
N THR A 825 3.10 19.81 13.30
CA THR A 825 2.66 19.02 14.44
C THR A 825 1.45 19.67 15.12
N PHE A 826 0.43 18.86 15.36
CA PHE A 826 -0.68 19.22 16.24
C PHE A 826 -0.44 18.69 17.65
N GLY A 827 -0.52 19.55 18.65
CA GLY A 827 -0.32 19.21 20.05
C GLY A 827 -1.39 19.77 20.96
N THR A 828 -1.35 19.31 22.19
CA THR A 828 -2.00 19.99 23.30
C THR A 828 -0.93 20.83 23.99
N SER A 829 -1.21 22.10 24.29
CA SER A 829 -0.42 22.75 25.34
C SER A 829 -0.76 22.00 26.63
N ALA A 830 0.19 21.22 27.10
CA ALA A 830 0.00 20.51 28.35
C ALA A 830 -0.33 21.53 29.42
N ALA A 831 -1.41 21.30 30.13
CA ALA A 831 -1.72 22.10 31.32
C ALA A 831 -0.52 22.00 32.24
N THR A 832 0.14 23.11 32.50
CA THR A 832 1.23 23.17 33.49
C THR A 832 0.67 22.79 34.83
N ARG A 833 1.09 21.65 35.37
CA ARG A 833 0.71 21.18 36.69
C ARG A 833 1.89 21.34 37.61
N THR A 834 1.64 21.81 38.81
CA THR A 834 2.72 22.03 39.78
C THR A 834 2.37 21.40 41.12
N GLY A 835 3.26 20.55 41.63
CA GLY A 835 3.08 19.83 42.88
C GLY A 835 4.20 18.81 43.11
N PRO A 836 4.07 17.94 44.09
CA PRO A 836 5.01 16.86 44.33
C PRO A 836 4.82 15.73 43.32
N ILE A 837 5.94 15.09 42.88
CA ILE A 837 5.91 13.77 42.25
C ILE A 837 6.07 12.74 43.37
N VAL A 838 5.09 11.85 43.52
CA VAL A 838 5.02 10.93 44.65
C VAL A 838 5.24 9.48 44.16
N GLY A 839 6.22 8.78 44.72
CA GLY A 839 6.41 7.35 44.48
C GLY A 839 5.41 6.47 45.24
N ALA A 840 5.23 5.22 44.77
CA ALA A 840 4.31 4.27 45.43
C ALA A 840 4.62 3.99 46.90
N SER A 841 5.81 4.34 47.39
CA SER A 841 6.18 4.31 48.78
C SER A 841 5.63 5.48 49.63
N GLY A 842 4.90 6.42 48.99
CA GLY A 842 4.43 7.65 49.63
C GLY A 842 5.51 8.72 49.85
N LYS A 843 6.71 8.52 49.32
CA LYS A 843 7.83 9.49 49.34
C LYS A 843 7.81 10.37 48.07
N CYS A 844 8.37 11.57 48.22
CA CYS A 844 8.45 12.55 47.15
C CYS A 844 9.77 12.52 46.40
N VAL A 845 9.75 12.82 45.11
CA VAL A 845 10.93 13.13 44.31
C VAL A 845 11.50 14.46 44.79
N ASP A 846 12.74 14.44 45.26
CA ASP A 846 13.39 15.51 45.99
C ASP A 846 14.72 15.90 45.37
N VAL A 847 14.95 17.18 45.22
CA VAL A 847 16.28 17.71 44.83
C VAL A 847 17.10 17.85 46.13
N ASN A 848 18.16 17.06 46.25
CA ASN A 848 18.98 16.97 47.45
C ASN A 848 19.42 18.34 47.98
N GLY A 849 19.00 18.66 49.22
CA GLY A 849 19.35 19.91 49.89
C GLY A 849 18.87 21.17 49.20
N GLY A 850 17.96 21.07 48.20
CA GLY A 850 17.50 22.21 47.40
C GLY A 850 18.60 22.83 46.53
N GLY A 851 19.64 22.05 46.20
CA GLY A 851 20.76 22.52 45.36
C GLY A 851 20.30 22.85 43.94
N THR A 852 20.83 23.95 43.36
CA THR A 852 20.48 24.41 42.02
C THR A 852 21.63 24.21 41.00
N ALA A 853 22.75 23.64 41.43
CA ALA A 853 23.86 23.34 40.55
C ALA A 853 23.53 22.18 39.58
N ASP A 854 24.04 22.25 38.36
CA ASP A 854 23.97 21.11 37.41
C ASP A 854 24.66 19.87 37.99
N GLY A 855 24.01 18.72 37.89
CA GLY A 855 24.46 17.48 38.50
C GLY A 855 23.91 17.25 39.90
N THR A 856 23.13 18.18 40.48
CA THR A 856 22.53 17.98 41.83
C THR A 856 21.72 16.68 41.82
N LYS A 857 21.97 15.85 42.80
CA LYS A 857 21.29 14.56 43.05
C LYS A 857 19.77 14.74 43.15
N VAL A 858 19.03 13.90 42.45
CA VAL A 858 17.60 13.75 42.67
C VAL A 858 17.36 12.41 43.37
N GLN A 859 16.56 12.43 44.44
CA GLN A 859 16.42 11.33 45.41
C GLN A 859 14.96 11.15 45.82
N LEU A 860 14.67 10.06 46.55
CA LEU A 860 13.46 9.96 47.37
C LEU A 860 13.69 10.63 48.71
N TRP A 861 12.67 11.34 49.18
CA TRP A 861 12.66 11.92 50.53
C TRP A 861 11.25 12.00 51.09
N THR A 862 11.10 12.03 52.39
CA THR A 862 9.83 12.28 53.05
C THR A 862 9.23 13.59 52.51
N CYS A 863 7.96 13.56 52.11
CA CYS A 863 7.28 14.73 51.54
C CYS A 863 7.19 15.85 52.61
N ASN A 864 7.69 17.04 52.30
CA ASN A 864 7.80 18.17 53.22
C ASN A 864 7.26 19.49 52.61
N SER A 865 6.68 19.45 51.41
CA SER A 865 6.16 20.59 50.66
C SER A 865 7.19 21.69 50.35
N GLY A 866 8.48 21.39 50.45
CA GLY A 866 9.57 22.29 50.10
C GLY A 866 9.64 22.60 48.61
N ALA A 867 10.32 23.68 48.25
CA ALA A 867 10.51 24.08 46.84
C ALA A 867 11.29 23.05 46.05
N ASN A 868 12.15 22.26 46.70
CA ASN A 868 12.95 21.16 46.13
C ASN A 868 12.13 19.88 45.86
N GLN A 869 10.85 19.83 46.28
CA GLN A 869 9.91 18.75 45.97
C GLN A 869 8.73 19.24 45.12
N ARG A 870 8.76 20.52 44.72
CA ARG A 870 7.72 21.13 43.90
C ARG A 870 8.11 21.10 42.45
N TRP A 871 7.55 20.14 41.76
CA TRP A 871 7.81 19.89 40.33
C TRP A 871 6.74 20.55 39.48
N THR A 872 7.17 21.23 38.44
CA THR A 872 6.30 21.73 37.37
C THR A 872 6.38 20.82 36.20
N VAL A 873 5.28 20.18 35.84
CA VAL A 873 5.13 19.28 34.70
C VAL A 873 4.54 20.08 33.54
N THR A 874 5.28 20.19 32.44
CA THR A 874 4.81 20.82 31.20
C THR A 874 5.17 19.91 30.04
N GLY A 875 4.18 19.24 29.46
CA GLY A 875 4.43 18.19 28.48
C GLY A 875 5.27 17.05 29.05
N SER A 876 6.34 16.71 28.38
CA SER A 876 7.32 15.71 28.80
C SER A 876 8.43 16.27 29.71
N THR A 877 8.40 17.56 30.01
CA THR A 877 9.46 18.19 30.81
C THR A 877 9.02 18.32 32.27
N LEU A 878 9.88 17.85 33.18
CA LEU A 878 9.71 17.93 34.63
C LEU A 878 10.74 18.90 35.18
N ARG A 879 10.27 20.01 35.83
CA ARG A 879 11.13 21.11 36.33
C ARG A 879 10.95 21.32 37.82
N ALA A 880 12.06 21.51 38.49
CA ALA A 880 12.09 22.03 39.86
C ALA A 880 13.25 23.02 39.96
N LEU A 881 13.08 24.10 40.79
CA LEU A 881 14.13 25.09 41.00
C LEU A 881 14.69 25.67 39.69
N ASP A 882 13.83 25.90 38.70
CA ASP A 882 14.14 26.41 37.36
C ASP A 882 15.06 25.53 36.50
N LYS A 883 15.23 24.27 36.87
CA LYS A 883 16.03 23.26 36.16
C LYS A 883 15.20 22.01 35.86
N CYS A 884 15.71 21.18 34.97
CA CYS A 884 15.03 20.00 34.45
C CYS A 884 15.51 18.71 35.15
N LEU A 885 14.60 17.75 35.32
CA LEU A 885 14.94 16.36 35.62
C LEU A 885 15.66 15.75 34.41
N ASP A 886 16.88 15.26 34.62
CA ASP A 886 17.79 14.83 33.56
C ASP A 886 18.34 13.44 33.87
N ALA A 887 18.32 12.54 32.86
CA ALA A 887 19.01 11.26 32.92
C ALA A 887 20.47 11.43 32.44
N ALA A 888 21.43 11.14 33.27
CA ALA A 888 22.86 11.33 33.01
C ALA A 888 23.46 10.34 31.99
N GLY A 889 22.65 9.42 31.45
CA GLY A 889 23.08 8.39 30.48
C GLY A 889 21.88 7.54 30.05
N THR A 890 22.12 6.50 29.22
CA THR A 890 21.10 5.62 28.65
C THR A 890 21.11 4.20 29.23
N GLY A 891 22.14 3.81 29.97
CA GLY A 891 22.26 2.46 30.55
C GLY A 891 21.50 2.29 31.86
N ASP A 892 21.21 1.03 32.26
CA ASP A 892 20.66 0.71 33.58
C ASP A 892 21.58 1.21 34.67
N GLY A 893 21.01 1.87 35.71
CA GLY A 893 21.74 2.48 36.77
C GLY A 893 22.23 3.91 36.50
N ALA A 894 21.99 4.48 35.30
CA ALA A 894 22.35 5.87 35.03
C ALA A 894 21.62 6.80 36.00
N LEU A 895 22.35 7.74 36.57
CA LEU A 895 21.84 8.62 37.63
C LEU A 895 20.81 9.62 37.05
N VAL A 896 19.77 9.85 37.81
CA VAL A 896 18.86 10.97 37.56
C VAL A 896 19.27 12.16 38.44
N ARG A 897 19.36 13.33 37.83
CA ARG A 897 19.92 14.55 38.38
C ARG A 897 19.11 15.77 38.02
N LEU A 898 19.36 16.89 38.65
CA LEU A 898 18.91 18.20 38.22
C LEU A 898 19.92 18.78 37.23
N TRP A 899 19.45 19.35 36.12
CA TRP A 899 20.32 19.92 35.09
C TRP A 899 19.68 21.14 34.41
N THR A 900 20.50 22.04 33.88
CA THR A 900 20.01 23.17 33.09
C THR A 900 19.15 22.65 31.93
N CYS A 901 17.92 23.18 31.77
CA CYS A 901 17.02 22.77 30.72
C CYS A 901 17.62 23.15 29.35
N ASN A 902 17.92 22.17 28.53
CA ASN A 902 18.55 22.30 27.22
C ASN A 902 17.70 21.69 26.09
N GLY A 903 16.51 21.14 26.40
CA GLY A 903 15.62 20.49 25.43
C GLY A 903 16.10 19.14 24.92
N GLY A 904 17.20 18.61 25.49
CA GLY A 904 17.73 17.29 25.11
C GLY A 904 16.80 16.15 25.47
N ALA A 905 16.89 15.03 24.74
CA ALA A 905 16.03 13.86 24.92
C ALA A 905 16.15 13.24 26.32
N GLY A 906 17.31 13.38 26.99
CA GLY A 906 17.52 12.97 28.40
C GLY A 906 16.64 13.69 29.43
N GLN A 907 16.02 14.83 29.02
CA GLN A 907 15.14 15.65 29.86
C GLN A 907 13.66 15.45 29.54
N ASN A 908 13.34 14.54 28.62
CA ASN A 908 11.98 14.20 28.20
C ASN A 908 11.51 12.94 28.91
N TRP A 909 10.40 13.04 29.64
CA TRP A 909 9.82 11.98 30.45
C TRP A 909 8.36 11.75 30.07
N ILE A 910 8.05 10.54 29.65
CA ILE A 910 6.74 10.14 29.16
C ILE A 910 6.04 9.34 30.27
N ALA A 911 4.81 9.72 30.60
CA ALA A 911 3.98 8.93 31.50
C ALA A 911 3.58 7.62 30.80
N GLY A 912 4.05 6.51 31.31
CA GLY A 912 3.75 5.17 30.81
C GLY A 912 2.65 4.48 31.61
N ALA A 913 2.36 3.23 31.22
CA ALA A 913 1.37 2.39 31.90
C ALA A 913 1.71 2.20 33.39
N ASN A 914 0.67 2.02 34.23
CA ASN A 914 0.80 1.75 35.66
C ASN A 914 1.55 2.83 36.47
N GLY A 915 1.59 4.08 35.98
CA GLY A 915 2.26 5.19 36.65
C GLY A 915 3.78 5.21 36.48
N SER A 916 4.34 4.52 35.49
CA SER A 916 5.75 4.64 35.15
C SER A 916 6.07 6.00 34.53
N LEU A 917 7.30 6.47 34.69
CA LEU A 917 7.86 7.62 33.97
C LEU A 917 9.03 7.11 33.12
N VAL A 918 8.87 7.12 31.82
CA VAL A 918 9.83 6.60 30.86
C VAL A 918 10.66 7.75 30.31
N ASN A 919 11.96 7.62 30.32
CA ASN A 919 12.87 8.59 29.71
C ASN A 919 12.91 8.36 28.18
N ALA A 920 12.59 9.38 27.40
CA ALA A 920 12.46 9.27 25.94
C ALA A 920 13.75 8.89 25.22
N GLN A 921 14.93 9.25 25.76
CA GLN A 921 16.22 8.93 25.15
C GLN A 921 16.60 7.45 25.29
N SER A 922 16.22 6.82 26.40
CA SER A 922 16.70 5.49 26.77
C SER A 922 15.61 4.41 26.73
N GLY A 923 14.32 4.78 26.64
CA GLY A 923 13.20 3.87 26.81
C GLY A 923 13.10 3.26 28.22
N LYS A 924 13.88 3.75 29.21
CA LYS A 924 13.97 3.21 30.56
C LYS A 924 13.13 4.00 31.56
N CYS A 925 12.69 3.32 32.62
CA CYS A 925 11.83 3.89 33.65
C CYS A 925 12.63 4.62 34.76
N LEU A 926 12.09 5.72 35.25
CA LEU A 926 12.54 6.33 36.48
C LEU A 926 12.38 5.32 37.64
N ASP A 927 13.44 5.08 38.37
CA ASP A 927 13.55 3.99 39.33
C ASP A 927 14.17 4.47 40.66
N ALA A 928 13.59 4.04 41.77
CA ALA A 928 14.22 4.21 43.07
C ALA A 928 15.26 3.10 43.30
N ASN A 929 16.54 3.45 43.25
CA ASN A 929 17.66 2.53 43.25
C ASN A 929 17.57 1.44 44.33
N GLY A 930 17.72 0.17 43.91
CA GLY A 930 17.63 -1.00 44.77
C GLY A 930 16.24 -1.24 45.36
N ALA A 931 15.17 -0.68 44.74
CA ALA A 931 13.81 -0.70 45.27
C ALA A 931 13.69 -0.16 46.70
N SER A 932 14.61 0.72 47.14
CA SER A 932 14.67 1.29 48.46
C SER A 932 13.61 2.40 48.59
N SER A 933 12.93 2.47 49.77
CA SER A 933 12.02 3.54 50.14
C SER A 933 12.62 4.47 51.23
N ALA A 934 13.91 4.37 51.50
CA ALA A 934 14.60 5.20 52.51
C ALA A 934 14.81 6.62 51.96
N ASP A 935 14.77 7.61 52.91
CA ASP A 935 15.17 8.98 52.58
C ASP A 935 16.64 9.00 52.11
N GLY A 936 16.90 9.76 51.06
CA GLY A 936 18.20 9.82 50.40
C GLY A 936 18.44 8.77 49.31
N THR A 937 17.48 7.90 49.02
CA THR A 937 17.61 6.93 47.90
C THR A 937 17.78 7.67 46.59
N GLN A 938 18.87 7.44 45.91
CA GLN A 938 19.17 7.98 44.57
C GLN A 938 18.13 7.50 43.56
N LEU A 939 17.60 8.40 42.72
CA LEU A 939 16.83 8.02 41.55
C LEU A 939 17.77 7.75 40.39
N ILE A 940 17.45 6.71 39.65
CA ILE A 940 18.18 6.21 38.47
C ILE A 940 17.19 5.95 37.32
N ILE A 941 17.70 5.64 36.15
CA ILE A 941 16.91 4.95 35.14
C ILE A 941 17.25 3.46 35.13
N TRP A 942 16.23 2.62 34.90
CA TRP A 942 16.36 1.18 34.85
C TRP A 942 15.36 0.58 33.85
N SER A 943 15.69 -0.59 33.30
CA SER A 943 14.77 -1.32 32.42
C SER A 943 13.39 -1.44 33.08
N CYS A 944 12.34 -1.10 32.36
CA CYS A 944 10.97 -1.08 32.89
C CYS A 944 10.51 -2.49 33.25
N HIS A 945 10.19 -2.73 34.51
CA HIS A 945 9.73 -4.03 35.04
C HIS A 945 8.41 -3.92 35.85
N GLY A 946 7.82 -2.70 35.90
CA GLY A 946 6.50 -2.45 36.53
C GLY A 946 6.45 -2.59 38.05
N GLY A 947 7.60 -2.69 38.72
CA GLY A 947 7.72 -2.76 40.17
C GLY A 947 7.24 -1.46 40.84
N THR A 948 6.96 -1.50 42.15
CA THR A 948 6.49 -0.33 42.93
C THR A 948 7.53 0.79 42.98
N ASN A 949 8.81 0.50 42.87
CA ASN A 949 9.89 1.47 42.77
C ASN A 949 9.99 2.24 41.47
N GLN A 950 9.14 1.87 40.46
CA GLN A 950 9.02 2.56 39.19
C GLN A 950 7.65 3.22 38.97
N ARG A 951 6.82 3.30 40.02
CA ARG A 951 5.49 3.90 39.95
C ARG A 951 5.47 5.27 40.60
N TRP A 952 5.01 6.28 39.85
CA TRP A 952 5.03 7.68 40.17
C TRP A 952 3.66 8.31 39.91
N THR A 953 3.20 9.11 40.86
CA THR A 953 2.03 9.97 40.71
C THR A 953 2.51 11.39 40.43
N LEU A 954 2.19 11.90 39.26
CA LEU A 954 2.44 13.30 38.88
C LEU A 954 1.45 14.25 39.54
N PRO A 955 1.81 15.57 39.69
CA PRO A 955 0.93 16.57 40.28
C PRO A 955 -0.41 16.70 39.56
#